data_e8c60a0924d537c4e8ecc61ab4102745
#
_entry.id   e8c60a0924d537c4e8ecc61ab4102745
#
_cell.length_a   1.000
_cell.length_b   1.000
_cell.length_c   1.000
_cell.angle_alpha   90.00
_cell.angle_beta   90.00
_cell.angle_gamma   90.00
#
_symmetry.space_group_name_H-M   'P 1'
#
loop_
_entity.id
_entity.type
_entity.pdbx_description
1 polymer ?
#
loop_
_entity_poly.entity_id
_entity_poly.type
_entity_poly.pdbx_seq_one_letter_code
_entity_poly.pdbx_strand_id
1 'polypeptide(L)'
;KINGKEVKKILVDGKEFMVGDTKTAMKNLPTSIVQTIKAYDQKSDLSRVTGIDDGNESTVLDFGIKAGMNKGLFSNIDLGIGTHNRYSEKAMGAYFNNKFRMMGFASANNVNDMGFGGGPRGGFGGVRQGLNATKMVGLNMNYDNGNTLQWDGSVRWNHSNGDLNTRVSSENFVASQGSFANRLSQEYTRTNSWDGRFRLEWRPDSVWNIMFRPNFRLTKNDGQVVSSSAAYNADPYETVDDPLSAASIAQLKALGTMVNTQRNMTISYGNTTALGAMLQVNRKLSSNGRNVTLRVDGNYSDSDSKTFSTQDIQYFQLQDALGNDSTYRAYRYNLMPTKSWDYALQATYSEPIARKTYLQFSYQFKYGFSKSDRDTYDLSVMPSGTFGSLQPAYRSWDNYLGLLTNPMASYLDDNLSRYSEYRTYTHDMQVMMRMIRDKWKMNVGVMFQPQHSTYMQDYLGVHVDTARTVFNWSPTFDFRYKFSEQSNLRINYKGTITQPTMSQLLSIVDNTDPQNISVGNSGLKPAFTNNFRLFYNTYKQSHSQALMTFANFSTTRNAIGNSVTYDAITGARTIRPVNVNGNWDADAGLMYNTSIDSAGVWNLHTFTRANFNRYVSYLQLNRTSNLEKNITKSLTLGERLAASYRTSWLELELDGSVDYTNTKNNLQSMSNLRTWQFAYGGTLSLNLPWNMSISTDLHQNSRRGYS
;
A
#
# COMPACT_ATOMS: atom_id res chain seq x y z
N LYS A 1 -0.59 15.17 -11.43
CA LYS A 1 -1.36 14.43 -12.45
C LYS A 1 -1.42 15.27 -13.73
N ILE A 2 -1.37 14.63 -14.90
CA ILE A 2 -1.53 15.29 -16.19
C ILE A 2 -2.67 14.57 -16.90
N ASN A 3 -3.67 15.31 -17.33
CA ASN A 3 -4.89 14.75 -17.96
C ASN A 3 -5.49 13.61 -17.11
N GLY A 4 -5.50 13.77 -15.78
CA GLY A 4 -5.99 12.78 -14.83
C GLY A 4 -5.09 11.58 -14.57
N LYS A 5 -4.06 11.35 -15.37
CA LYS A 5 -3.10 10.26 -15.20
C LYS A 5 -1.98 10.68 -14.25
N GLU A 6 -1.54 9.76 -13.38
CA GLU A 6 -0.40 9.99 -12.53
C GLU A 6 0.90 9.98 -13.34
N VAL A 7 1.73 11.02 -13.17
CA VAL A 7 3.07 11.05 -13.76
C VAL A 7 3.96 10.06 -12.99
N LYS A 8 4.42 9.03 -13.67
CA LYS A 8 5.24 7.97 -13.07
C LYS A 8 6.73 8.22 -13.19
N LYS A 9 7.15 9.02 -14.18
CA LYS A 9 8.56 9.35 -14.42
C LYS A 9 8.71 10.80 -14.84
N ILE A 10 9.79 11.41 -14.39
CA ILE A 10 10.27 12.70 -14.89
C ILE A 10 11.47 12.43 -15.78
N LEU A 11 11.42 12.96 -16.98
CA LEU A 11 12.53 12.90 -17.93
C LEU A 11 13.13 14.29 -18.10
N VAL A 12 14.40 14.32 -18.43
CA VAL A 12 15.11 15.53 -18.87
C VAL A 12 15.83 15.19 -20.17
N ASP A 13 15.43 15.84 -21.28
CA ASP A 13 15.86 15.49 -22.64
C ASP A 13 15.70 13.98 -22.94
N GLY A 14 14.54 13.40 -22.61
CA GLY A 14 14.23 12.01 -22.83
C GLY A 14 14.87 10.99 -21.87
N LYS A 15 15.68 11.43 -20.91
CA LYS A 15 16.37 10.57 -19.94
C LYS A 15 15.75 10.70 -18.55
N GLU A 16 15.53 9.58 -17.88
CA GLU A 16 14.89 9.57 -16.56
C GLU A 16 15.71 10.38 -15.54
N PHE A 17 15.03 11.31 -14.90
CA PHE A 17 15.61 12.21 -13.90
C PHE A 17 15.07 11.85 -12.52
N MET A 18 15.92 11.54 -11.56
CA MET A 18 15.56 11.09 -10.20
C MET A 18 14.67 9.85 -10.22
N VAL A 19 15.24 8.72 -10.62
CA VAL A 19 14.53 7.43 -10.78
C VAL A 19 13.66 7.10 -9.57
N GLY A 20 12.34 7.04 -9.81
CA GLY A 20 11.35 6.67 -8.80
C GLY A 20 10.92 7.79 -7.85
N ASP A 21 11.37 9.03 -8.03
CA ASP A 21 10.96 10.17 -7.21
C ASP A 21 10.56 11.39 -8.04
N THR A 22 9.35 11.35 -8.55
CA THR A 22 8.80 12.41 -9.42
C THR A 22 8.59 13.73 -8.69
N LYS A 23 8.26 13.72 -7.39
CA LYS A 23 8.01 14.94 -6.62
C LYS A 23 9.30 15.72 -6.40
N THR A 24 10.35 15.02 -6.01
CA THR A 24 11.67 15.64 -5.83
C THR A 24 12.21 16.17 -7.15
N ALA A 25 12.06 15.41 -8.24
CA ALA A 25 12.46 15.85 -9.57
C ALA A 25 11.76 17.16 -9.96
N MET A 26 10.45 17.27 -9.72
CA MET A 26 9.66 18.47 -10.03
C MET A 26 10.06 19.69 -9.19
N LYS A 27 10.32 19.49 -7.90
CA LYS A 27 10.66 20.59 -6.99
C LYS A 27 12.07 21.16 -7.22
N ASN A 28 12.98 20.34 -7.73
CA ASN A 28 14.39 20.66 -7.75
C ASN A 28 14.98 20.89 -9.16
N LEU A 29 14.16 20.73 -10.20
CA LEU A 29 14.58 21.11 -11.55
C LEU A 29 14.45 22.63 -11.70
N PRO A 30 15.55 23.38 -11.90
CA PRO A 30 15.48 24.84 -12.04
C PRO A 30 14.66 25.23 -13.27
N THR A 31 13.64 26.03 -13.09
CA THR A 31 12.78 26.51 -14.19
C THR A 31 13.54 27.33 -15.21
N SER A 32 14.62 28.00 -14.77
CA SER A 32 15.49 28.82 -15.62
C SER A 32 16.18 28.06 -16.75
N ILE A 33 16.46 26.77 -16.57
CA ILE A 33 17.10 25.91 -17.58
C ILE A 33 16.10 25.21 -18.51
N VAL A 34 14.81 25.16 -18.15
CA VAL A 34 13.79 24.47 -18.93
C VAL A 34 13.34 25.33 -20.12
N GLN A 35 13.32 24.73 -21.30
CA GLN A 35 12.81 25.36 -22.51
C GLN A 35 11.42 24.82 -22.89
N THR A 36 11.21 23.52 -22.79
CA THR A 36 9.97 22.85 -23.18
C THR A 36 9.57 21.81 -22.16
N ILE A 37 8.26 21.59 -22.03
CA ILE A 37 7.69 20.51 -21.21
C ILE A 37 6.79 19.68 -22.12
N LYS A 38 7.07 18.39 -22.22
CA LYS A 38 6.27 17.42 -22.96
C LYS A 38 5.66 16.39 -22.01
N ALA A 39 4.40 16.11 -22.15
CA ALA A 39 3.72 15.04 -21.44
C ALA A 39 3.27 13.97 -22.45
N TYR A 40 3.64 12.72 -22.24
CA TYR A 40 3.25 11.62 -23.11
C TYR A 40 3.25 10.28 -22.37
N ASP A 41 2.60 9.28 -22.97
CA ASP A 41 2.63 7.91 -22.46
C ASP A 41 3.81 7.18 -23.09
N GLN A 42 4.80 6.85 -22.26
CA GLN A 42 5.97 6.07 -22.65
C GLN A 42 5.62 4.57 -22.62
N LYS A 43 5.91 3.87 -23.69
CA LYS A 43 5.75 2.41 -23.78
C LYS A 43 6.64 1.68 -22.80
N SER A 44 6.23 0.46 -22.41
CA SER A 44 7.08 -0.43 -21.62
C SER A 44 8.40 -0.71 -22.31
N ASP A 45 9.43 -1.08 -21.56
CA ASP A 45 10.73 -1.44 -22.13
C ASP A 45 10.61 -2.60 -23.13
N LEU A 46 9.73 -3.58 -22.82
CA LEU A 46 9.51 -4.71 -23.73
C LEU A 46 8.83 -4.27 -25.03
N SER A 47 7.79 -3.43 -24.95
CA SER A 47 7.15 -2.87 -26.14
C SER A 47 8.10 -2.02 -26.99
N ARG A 48 8.97 -1.27 -26.35
CA ARG A 48 9.97 -0.45 -27.02
C ARG A 48 10.99 -1.29 -27.78
N VAL A 49 11.44 -2.40 -27.16
CA VAL A 49 12.44 -3.30 -27.73
C VAL A 49 11.84 -4.18 -28.84
N THR A 50 10.67 -4.75 -28.61
CA THR A 50 10.02 -5.68 -29.55
C THR A 50 9.27 -4.97 -30.68
N GLY A 51 8.89 -3.70 -30.49
CA GLY A 51 7.98 -2.98 -31.37
C GLY A 51 6.51 -3.42 -31.24
N ILE A 52 6.21 -4.38 -30.37
CA ILE A 52 4.88 -4.90 -30.11
C ILE A 52 4.32 -4.24 -28.85
N ASP A 53 3.20 -3.56 -28.97
CA ASP A 53 2.55 -2.91 -27.83
C ASP A 53 1.94 -3.94 -26.87
N ASP A 54 2.49 -4.02 -25.67
CA ASP A 54 2.05 -4.95 -24.60
C ASP A 54 0.93 -4.38 -23.72
N GLY A 55 0.44 -3.18 -24.04
CA GLY A 55 -0.57 -2.51 -23.27
C GLY A 55 -0.08 -1.82 -22.02
N ASN A 56 1.20 -1.92 -21.69
CA ASN A 56 1.81 -1.26 -20.54
C ASN A 56 2.46 0.06 -20.94
N GLU A 57 1.90 1.14 -20.42
CA GLU A 57 2.41 2.49 -20.65
C GLU A 57 2.54 3.24 -19.33
N SER A 58 3.49 4.17 -19.28
CA SER A 58 3.70 5.06 -18.14
C SER A 58 3.60 6.51 -18.61
N THR A 59 2.75 7.30 -17.99
CA THR A 59 2.71 8.74 -18.24
C THR A 59 3.97 9.39 -17.71
N VAL A 60 4.69 10.10 -18.58
CA VAL A 60 5.94 10.75 -18.28
C VAL A 60 5.85 12.25 -18.57
N LEU A 61 6.63 13.02 -17.81
CA LEU A 61 6.85 14.45 -18.05
C LEU A 61 8.31 14.61 -18.47
N ASP A 62 8.53 15.12 -19.67
CA ASP A 62 9.87 15.31 -20.23
C ASP A 62 10.18 16.81 -20.37
N PHE A 63 11.20 17.24 -19.68
CA PHE A 63 11.69 18.62 -19.68
C PHE A 63 12.83 18.77 -20.67
N GLY A 64 12.58 19.49 -21.76
CA GLY A 64 13.63 19.88 -22.68
C GLY A 64 14.44 21.05 -22.11
N ILE A 65 15.75 20.87 -22.04
CA ILE A 65 16.67 21.90 -21.52
C ILE A 65 17.07 22.88 -22.65
N LYS A 66 17.22 24.14 -22.30
CA LYS A 66 17.74 25.21 -23.22
C LYS A 66 19.06 24.79 -23.83
N ALA A 67 19.24 25.08 -25.10
CA ALA A 67 20.50 24.83 -25.81
C ALA A 67 21.67 25.42 -25.07
N GLY A 68 22.73 24.63 -24.83
CA GLY A 68 23.94 25.03 -24.08
C GLY A 68 23.85 24.87 -22.57
N MET A 69 22.65 24.63 -21.97
CA MET A 69 22.46 24.38 -20.54
C MET A 69 22.37 22.90 -20.17
N ASN A 70 22.51 22.00 -21.13
CA ASN A 70 22.57 20.57 -20.92
C ASN A 70 23.94 20.04 -20.45
N LYS A 71 24.87 20.95 -20.19
CA LYS A 71 26.20 20.69 -19.63
C LYS A 71 26.46 21.69 -18.49
N GLY A 72 26.86 21.19 -17.34
CA GLY A 72 27.22 22.05 -16.21
C GLY A 72 26.98 21.43 -14.86
N LEU A 73 27.26 22.22 -13.86
CA LEU A 73 27.01 21.94 -12.45
C LEU A 73 25.92 22.89 -11.95
N PHE A 74 24.93 22.38 -11.26
CA PHE A 74 24.00 23.20 -10.49
C PHE A 74 23.79 22.62 -9.08
N SER A 75 23.49 23.50 -8.15
CA SER A 75 23.18 23.13 -6.77
C SER A 75 22.01 23.95 -6.24
N ASN A 76 21.30 23.37 -5.31
CA ASN A 76 20.23 24.02 -4.57
C ASN A 76 20.38 23.67 -3.08
N ILE A 77 20.39 24.67 -2.23
CA ILE A 77 20.46 24.52 -0.77
C ILE A 77 19.30 25.30 -0.17
N ASP A 78 18.52 24.63 0.66
CA ASP A 78 17.40 25.19 1.40
C ASP A 78 17.59 24.87 2.88
N LEU A 79 17.72 25.91 3.71
CA LEU A 79 17.96 25.81 5.14
C LEU A 79 16.84 26.56 5.88
N GLY A 80 16.11 25.84 6.71
CA GLY A 80 15.02 26.38 7.52
C GLY A 80 15.19 26.04 9.00
N ILE A 81 15.02 27.04 9.85
CA ILE A 81 14.98 26.91 11.31
C ILE A 81 13.69 27.50 11.82
N GLY A 82 13.03 26.82 12.74
CA GLY A 82 11.78 27.24 13.34
C GLY A 82 11.81 27.23 14.88
N THR A 83 10.73 27.72 15.48
CA THR A 83 10.50 27.62 16.92
C THR A 83 10.41 26.16 17.38
N HIS A 84 10.60 25.91 18.69
CA HIS A 84 10.52 24.55 19.27
C HIS A 84 11.50 23.54 18.65
N ASN A 85 12.72 23.99 18.35
CA ASN A 85 13.79 23.16 17.74
C ASN A 85 13.39 22.52 16.41
N ARG A 86 12.52 23.18 15.63
CA ARG A 86 12.17 22.72 14.29
C ARG A 86 13.25 23.11 13.29
N TYR A 87 13.55 22.18 12.40
CA TYR A 87 14.52 22.42 11.32
C TYR A 87 14.09 21.68 10.04
N SER A 88 14.51 22.24 8.91
CA SER A 88 14.35 21.62 7.59
C SER A 88 15.54 22.01 6.73
N GLU A 89 16.36 21.05 6.42
CA GLU A 89 17.61 21.24 5.65
C GLU A 89 17.55 20.36 4.40
N LYS A 90 17.84 20.94 3.24
CA LYS A 90 17.89 20.23 1.97
C LYS A 90 19.08 20.76 1.17
N ALA A 91 19.83 19.86 0.60
CA ALA A 91 20.92 20.17 -0.31
C ALA A 91 20.88 19.21 -1.49
N MET A 92 21.07 19.73 -2.69
CA MET A 92 21.16 18.96 -3.92
C MET A 92 22.25 19.55 -4.81
N GLY A 93 23.05 18.67 -5.41
CA GLY A 93 24.01 19.01 -6.44
C GLY A 93 23.85 18.07 -7.63
N ALA A 94 23.91 18.60 -8.83
CA ALA A 94 23.81 17.79 -10.04
C ALA A 94 24.83 18.25 -11.09
N TYR A 95 25.48 17.27 -11.71
CA TYR A 95 26.39 17.44 -12.82
C TYR A 95 25.78 16.82 -14.07
N PHE A 96 25.69 17.59 -15.13
CA PHE A 96 25.20 17.16 -16.43
C PHE A 96 26.26 17.26 -17.51
N ASN A 97 26.30 16.25 -18.32
CA ASN A 97 27.07 16.16 -19.55
C ASN A 97 26.19 15.46 -20.60
N ASN A 98 26.52 15.55 -21.87
CA ASN A 98 25.75 14.94 -22.97
C ASN A 98 25.46 13.45 -22.79
N LYS A 99 26.40 12.72 -22.21
CA LYS A 99 26.32 11.26 -22.03
C LYS A 99 26.14 10.84 -20.58
N PHE A 100 26.62 11.63 -19.63
CA PHE A 100 26.66 11.27 -18.22
C PHE A 100 25.95 12.34 -17.37
N ARG A 101 25.18 11.89 -16.41
CA ARG A 101 24.49 12.72 -15.42
C ARG A 101 24.68 12.11 -14.06
N MET A 102 24.98 12.95 -13.09
CA MET A 102 25.11 12.55 -11.69
C MET A 102 24.40 13.58 -10.83
N MET A 103 23.69 13.09 -9.81
CA MET A 103 23.02 13.95 -8.85
C MET A 103 23.14 13.36 -7.46
N GLY A 104 23.63 14.18 -6.52
CA GLY A 104 23.65 13.90 -5.10
C GLY A 104 22.64 14.77 -4.37
N PHE A 105 22.00 14.23 -3.35
CA PHE A 105 21.05 14.95 -2.52
C PHE A 105 21.12 14.50 -1.06
N ALA A 106 20.88 15.43 -0.16
CA ALA A 106 20.78 15.18 1.27
C ALA A 106 19.66 16.02 1.86
N SER A 107 18.93 15.47 2.81
CA SER A 107 17.93 16.20 3.58
C SER A 107 17.86 15.73 5.02
N ALA A 108 17.55 16.67 5.92
CA ALA A 108 17.27 16.39 7.32
C ALA A 108 16.16 17.34 7.80
N ASN A 109 15.13 16.80 8.45
CA ASN A 109 14.06 17.62 8.99
C ASN A 109 13.30 16.92 10.13
N ASN A 110 12.58 17.69 10.93
CA ASN A 110 11.65 17.24 11.96
C ASN A 110 10.28 17.96 11.89
N VAL A 111 9.91 18.41 10.71
CA VAL A 111 8.66 19.12 10.41
C VAL A 111 7.67 18.29 9.58
N ASN A 112 7.75 16.97 9.66
CA ASN A 112 6.94 16.02 8.89
C ASN A 112 7.12 16.12 7.37
N ASP A 113 8.15 16.80 6.89
CA ASP A 113 8.49 16.84 5.47
C ASP A 113 9.12 15.50 5.06
N MET A 114 8.65 14.93 3.95
CA MET A 114 9.22 13.69 3.41
C MET A 114 10.59 13.92 2.73
N GLY A 115 11.08 15.15 2.71
CA GLY A 115 12.31 15.50 2.05
C GLY A 115 12.29 15.09 0.58
N PHE A 116 13.35 14.42 0.14
CA PHE A 116 13.45 13.79 -1.18
C PHE A 116 12.83 12.37 -1.23
N GLY A 117 12.09 11.92 -0.20
CA GLY A 117 11.62 10.55 0.00
C GLY A 117 10.17 10.27 -0.39
N GLY A 118 9.53 11.13 -1.17
CA GLY A 118 8.16 10.92 -1.64
C GLY A 118 8.04 9.72 -2.58
N GLY A 119 7.80 8.52 -2.05
CA GLY A 119 7.54 7.34 -2.87
C GLY A 119 6.23 7.44 -3.69
N PRO A 120 6.01 6.56 -4.69
CA PRO A 120 4.87 6.61 -5.62
C PRO A 120 3.49 6.45 -4.98
N ARG A 121 3.39 6.16 -3.68
CA ARG A 121 2.14 6.06 -2.92
C ARG A 121 1.67 7.36 -2.27
N GLY A 122 2.36 8.47 -2.46
CA GLY A 122 1.91 9.78 -2.03
C GLY A 122 0.81 10.32 -2.93
N GLY A 123 -0.42 9.83 -2.78
CA GLY A 123 -1.61 10.50 -3.29
C GLY A 123 -1.71 11.91 -2.69
N PHE A 124 -2.37 12.82 -3.39
CA PHE A 124 -2.69 14.15 -2.87
C PHE A 124 -3.24 14.04 -1.44
N GLY A 125 -2.59 14.69 -0.48
CA GLY A 125 -3.13 14.88 0.86
C GLY A 125 -2.79 13.84 1.92
N GLY A 126 -1.83 12.93 1.71
CA GLY A 126 -1.32 12.10 2.79
C GLY A 126 -0.41 12.90 3.74
N VAL A 127 -0.99 13.66 4.65
CA VAL A 127 -0.24 14.22 5.77
C VAL A 127 0.27 13.04 6.59
N ARG A 128 1.59 12.97 6.83
CA ARG A 128 2.14 12.00 7.78
C ARG A 128 1.53 12.27 9.14
N GLN A 129 0.89 11.25 9.70
CA GLN A 129 0.33 11.33 11.05
C GLN A 129 1.46 11.31 12.08
N GLY A 130 1.26 11.97 13.22
CA GLY A 130 2.22 12.05 14.30
C GLY A 130 3.38 13.01 14.01
N LEU A 131 4.39 12.94 14.86
CA LEU A 131 5.64 13.71 14.75
C LEU A 131 6.69 12.85 14.07
N ASN A 132 7.26 13.33 12.96
CA ASN A 132 8.25 12.56 12.22
C ASN A 132 9.51 13.41 11.98
N ALA A 133 10.66 12.78 12.23
CA ALA A 133 11.96 13.30 11.83
C ALA A 133 12.57 12.37 10.77
N THR A 134 13.11 12.93 9.71
CA THR A 134 13.72 12.17 8.62
C THR A 134 15.09 12.72 8.25
N LYS A 135 16.01 11.82 7.94
CA LYS A 135 17.31 12.13 7.35
C LYS A 135 17.51 11.25 6.13
N MET A 136 18.04 11.79 5.08
CA MET A 136 18.25 11.07 3.83
C MET A 136 19.49 11.55 3.12
N VAL A 137 20.20 10.61 2.50
CA VAL A 137 21.29 10.90 1.54
C VAL A 137 21.10 9.96 0.35
N GLY A 138 21.28 10.49 -0.84
CA GLY A 138 21.15 9.67 -2.05
C GLY A 138 22.03 10.16 -3.18
N LEU A 139 22.34 9.22 -4.07
CA LEU A 139 23.11 9.43 -5.28
C LEU A 139 22.40 8.74 -6.44
N ASN A 140 22.19 9.48 -7.53
CA ASN A 140 21.70 8.95 -8.79
C ASN A 140 22.73 9.20 -9.89
N MET A 141 22.93 8.21 -10.75
CA MET A 141 23.81 8.30 -11.91
C MET A 141 23.12 7.72 -13.13
N ASN A 142 23.38 8.33 -14.29
CA ASN A 142 22.84 7.88 -15.57
C ASN A 142 23.91 8.07 -16.65
N TYR A 143 24.07 7.06 -17.49
CA TYR A 143 24.93 7.10 -18.66
C TYR A 143 24.18 6.59 -19.87
N ASP A 144 24.34 7.28 -20.99
CA ASP A 144 23.74 6.87 -22.26
C ASP A 144 24.63 7.37 -23.39
N ASN A 145 25.24 6.45 -24.13
CA ASN A 145 26.07 6.78 -25.29
C ASN A 145 25.27 7.13 -26.55
N GLY A 146 23.91 7.07 -26.44
CA GLY A 146 23.00 7.36 -27.55
C GLY A 146 22.80 6.22 -28.54
N ASN A 147 23.52 5.10 -28.42
CA ASN A 147 23.51 4.02 -29.40
C ASN A 147 23.39 2.63 -28.75
N THR A 148 24.46 2.16 -28.14
CA THR A 148 24.59 0.73 -27.76
C THR A 148 24.47 0.48 -26.27
N LEU A 149 24.82 1.44 -25.44
CA LEU A 149 24.93 1.25 -23.99
C LEU A 149 24.23 2.35 -23.22
N GLN A 150 23.32 1.95 -22.36
CA GLN A 150 22.65 2.79 -21.39
C GLN A 150 22.69 2.13 -20.03
N TRP A 151 23.03 2.88 -18.98
CA TRP A 151 22.85 2.42 -17.61
C TRP A 151 22.41 3.56 -16.69
N ASP A 152 21.66 3.22 -15.68
CA ASP A 152 21.26 4.10 -14.60
C ASP A 152 21.39 3.37 -13.26
N GLY A 153 21.73 4.11 -12.23
CA GLY A 153 21.89 3.57 -10.89
C GLY A 153 21.52 4.58 -9.82
N SER A 154 21.00 4.09 -8.72
CA SER A 154 20.71 4.89 -7.54
C SER A 154 21.03 4.15 -6.28
N VAL A 155 21.59 4.86 -5.29
CA VAL A 155 21.77 4.39 -3.92
C VAL A 155 21.21 5.46 -2.99
N ARG A 156 20.45 5.03 -1.99
CA ARG A 156 19.80 5.90 -1.01
C ARG A 156 19.92 5.32 0.38
N TRP A 157 20.33 6.14 1.32
CA TRP A 157 20.17 5.90 2.74
C TRP A 157 19.04 6.76 3.28
N ASN A 158 18.19 6.17 4.12
CA ASN A 158 17.08 6.85 4.77
C ASN A 158 17.03 6.46 6.24
N HIS A 159 16.90 7.45 7.10
CA HIS A 159 16.64 7.29 8.52
C HIS A 159 15.37 8.05 8.89
N SER A 160 14.46 7.40 9.59
CA SER A 160 13.23 8.04 10.07
C SER A 160 12.93 7.65 11.50
N ASN A 161 12.48 8.61 12.29
CA ASN A 161 11.88 8.43 13.60
C ASN A 161 10.43 8.92 13.54
N GLY A 162 9.51 8.19 14.14
CA GLY A 162 8.10 8.55 14.24
C GLY A 162 7.60 8.43 15.66
N ASP A 163 6.74 9.35 16.07
CA ASP A 163 5.98 9.34 17.31
C ASP A 163 4.52 9.64 16.94
N LEU A 164 3.64 8.64 17.14
CA LEU A 164 2.24 8.71 16.76
C LEU A 164 1.35 8.37 17.95
N ASN A 165 0.53 9.32 18.35
CA ASN A 165 -0.56 9.11 19.29
C ASN A 165 -1.87 8.95 18.52
N THR A 166 -2.60 7.86 18.79
CA THR A 166 -3.89 7.56 18.15
C THR A 166 -4.95 7.29 19.22
N ARG A 167 -6.08 8.00 19.14
CA ARG A 167 -7.29 7.69 19.90
C ARG A 167 -8.36 7.23 18.93
N VAL A 168 -8.97 6.08 19.20
CA VAL A 168 -10.02 5.49 18.39
C VAL A 168 -11.21 5.21 19.29
N SER A 169 -12.38 5.70 18.88
CA SER A 169 -13.67 5.29 19.42
C SER A 169 -14.42 4.59 18.32
N SER A 170 -14.98 3.43 18.60
CA SER A 170 -15.68 2.61 17.63
C SER A 170 -16.94 2.02 18.21
N GLU A 171 -17.95 1.92 17.36
CA GLU A 171 -19.18 1.19 17.63
C GLU A 171 -19.27 0.00 16.66
N ASN A 172 -19.48 -1.19 17.21
CA ASN A 172 -19.72 -2.40 16.45
C ASN A 172 -21.19 -2.76 16.49
N PHE A 173 -21.93 -2.37 15.48
CA PHE A 173 -23.37 -2.60 15.37
C PHE A 173 -23.78 -4.05 15.32
N VAL A 174 -22.84 -4.97 15.28
CA VAL A 174 -23.04 -6.41 15.14
C VAL A 174 -22.89 -7.14 16.48
N ALA A 175 -22.15 -6.57 17.41
CA ALA A 175 -21.94 -7.15 18.72
C ALA A 175 -23.11 -6.84 19.67
N SER A 176 -23.67 -7.86 20.29
CA SER A 176 -24.67 -7.69 21.35
C SER A 176 -24.05 -7.30 22.71
N GLN A 177 -22.77 -7.59 22.85
CA GLN A 177 -21.94 -7.28 24.01
C GLN A 177 -20.63 -6.66 23.52
N GLY A 178 -20.16 -5.63 24.25
CA GLY A 178 -18.93 -4.94 23.85
C GLY A 178 -19.09 -4.18 22.52
N SER A 179 -20.28 -3.66 22.25
CA SER A 179 -20.59 -2.94 21.01
C SER A 179 -19.80 -1.65 20.87
N PHE A 180 -19.41 -1.04 21.97
CA PHE A 180 -18.57 0.18 22.01
C PHE A 180 -17.15 -0.19 22.46
N ALA A 181 -16.15 0.41 21.82
CA ALA A 181 -14.77 0.24 22.22
C ALA A 181 -13.97 1.53 22.05
N ASN A 182 -13.13 1.80 23.03
CA ASN A 182 -12.17 2.89 22.97
C ASN A 182 -10.75 2.35 23.06
N ARG A 183 -9.85 2.95 22.28
CA ARG A 183 -8.43 2.62 22.29
C ARG A 183 -7.59 3.89 22.24
N LEU A 184 -6.61 3.95 23.11
CA LEU A 184 -5.52 4.91 23.07
C LEU A 184 -4.23 4.13 22.79
N SER A 185 -3.46 4.56 21.79
CA SER A 185 -2.15 3.96 21.51
C SER A 185 -1.11 5.01 21.20
N GLN A 186 0.10 4.79 21.69
CA GLN A 186 1.30 5.53 21.32
C GLN A 186 2.27 4.58 20.65
N GLU A 187 2.75 4.99 19.47
CA GLU A 187 3.66 4.22 18.64
C GLU A 187 4.93 5.03 18.38
N TYR A 188 6.07 4.47 18.77
CA TYR A 188 7.39 4.96 18.41
C TYR A 188 8.00 4.05 17.36
N THR A 189 8.46 4.61 16.26
CA THR A 189 9.12 3.87 15.18
C THR A 189 10.46 4.49 14.83
N ARG A 190 11.43 3.63 14.55
CA ARG A 190 12.72 4.05 14.02
C ARG A 190 13.11 3.10 12.89
N THR A 191 13.42 3.68 11.75
CA THR A 191 13.82 2.91 10.57
C THR A 191 15.13 3.45 10.02
N ASN A 192 16.05 2.54 9.71
CA ASN A 192 17.23 2.79 8.90
C ASN A 192 17.16 1.90 7.67
N SER A 193 17.26 2.46 6.49
CA SER A 193 17.28 1.67 5.27
C SER A 193 18.34 2.15 4.28
N TRP A 194 18.92 1.18 3.58
CA TRP A 194 19.70 1.38 2.38
C TRP A 194 18.98 0.73 1.23
N ASP A 195 18.72 1.48 0.18
CA ASP A 195 18.11 1.00 -1.05
C ASP A 195 19.05 1.27 -2.20
N GLY A 196 19.29 0.26 -3.02
CA GLY A 196 20.09 0.41 -4.23
C GLY A 196 19.41 -0.29 -5.40
N ARG A 197 19.49 0.31 -6.56
CA ARG A 197 19.03 -0.25 -7.82
C ARG A 197 19.97 0.15 -8.93
N PHE A 198 20.12 -0.74 -9.88
CA PHE A 198 20.91 -0.50 -11.08
C PHE A 198 20.17 -1.09 -12.28
N ARG A 199 20.30 -0.44 -13.43
CA ARG A 199 19.80 -0.92 -14.71
C ARG A 199 20.88 -0.76 -15.74
N LEU A 200 21.16 -1.83 -16.46
CA LEU A 200 22.01 -1.86 -17.63
C LEU A 200 21.16 -2.28 -18.83
N GLU A 201 21.22 -1.55 -19.91
CA GLU A 201 20.67 -1.93 -21.20
C GLU A 201 21.80 -1.87 -22.23
N TRP A 202 22.07 -3.01 -22.84
CA TRP A 202 23.10 -3.16 -23.85
C TRP A 202 22.50 -3.67 -25.16
N ARG A 203 22.74 -2.92 -26.20
CA ARG A 203 22.30 -3.20 -27.57
C ARG A 203 23.54 -3.33 -28.45
N PRO A 204 24.19 -4.53 -28.49
CA PRO A 204 25.41 -4.73 -29.29
C PRO A 204 25.21 -4.44 -30.78
N ASP A 205 23.98 -4.72 -31.26
CA ASP A 205 23.54 -4.45 -32.62
C ASP A 205 22.04 -4.13 -32.69
N SER A 206 21.47 -4.07 -33.88
CA SER A 206 20.03 -3.80 -34.12
C SER A 206 19.10 -4.98 -33.78
N VAL A 207 19.66 -6.16 -33.51
CA VAL A 207 18.95 -7.46 -33.34
C VAL A 207 18.82 -7.81 -31.85
N TRP A 208 19.87 -7.54 -31.07
CA TRP A 208 19.95 -7.93 -29.67
C TRP A 208 19.63 -6.77 -28.73
N ASN A 209 18.90 -7.06 -27.67
CA ASN A 209 18.74 -6.20 -26.50
C ASN A 209 18.93 -7.04 -25.23
N ILE A 210 19.88 -6.65 -24.41
CA ILE A 210 20.21 -7.29 -23.13
C ILE A 210 19.98 -6.28 -22.03
N MET A 211 19.17 -6.66 -21.04
CA MET A 211 18.82 -5.81 -19.92
C MET A 211 19.10 -6.55 -18.61
N PHE A 212 19.85 -5.90 -17.71
CA PHE A 212 20.16 -6.42 -16.39
C PHE A 212 19.75 -5.41 -15.31
N ARG A 213 19.00 -5.85 -14.30
CA ARG A 213 18.46 -4.99 -13.24
C ARG A 213 18.63 -5.63 -11.87
N PRO A 214 19.77 -5.46 -11.21
CA PRO A 214 19.94 -5.82 -9.82
C PRO A 214 19.35 -4.73 -8.89
N ASN A 215 18.89 -5.14 -7.72
CA ASN A 215 18.48 -4.26 -6.64
C ASN A 215 18.80 -4.88 -5.29
N PHE A 216 18.96 -4.03 -4.28
CA PHE A 216 19.10 -4.46 -2.89
C PHE A 216 18.36 -3.51 -1.97
N ARG A 217 17.91 -4.04 -0.83
CA ARG A 217 17.37 -3.29 0.29
C ARG A 217 17.86 -3.88 1.59
N LEU A 218 18.45 -3.04 2.43
CA LEU A 218 18.86 -3.38 3.79
C LEU A 218 18.05 -2.49 4.73
N THR A 219 17.29 -3.10 5.64
CA THR A 219 16.41 -2.34 6.54
C THR A 219 16.59 -2.80 7.96
N LYS A 220 16.73 -1.84 8.88
CA LYS A 220 16.69 -2.05 10.34
C LYS A 220 15.52 -1.25 10.90
N ASN A 221 14.62 -1.93 11.60
CA ASN A 221 13.45 -1.33 12.22
C ASN A 221 13.50 -1.58 13.73
N ASP A 222 13.24 -0.53 14.50
CA ASP A 222 12.93 -0.61 15.93
C ASP A 222 11.54 0.00 16.13
N GLY A 223 10.74 -0.57 17.00
CA GLY A 223 9.41 -0.06 17.30
C GLY A 223 8.98 -0.33 18.71
N GLN A 224 8.14 0.54 19.24
CA GLN A 224 7.42 0.34 20.47
C GLN A 224 5.99 0.80 20.31
N VAL A 225 5.05 -0.03 20.70
CA VAL A 225 3.63 0.32 20.76
C VAL A 225 3.15 0.09 22.18
N VAL A 226 2.57 1.11 22.78
CA VAL A 226 1.86 1.02 24.06
C VAL A 226 0.40 1.35 23.79
N SER A 227 -0.52 0.48 24.20
CA SER A 227 -1.95 0.72 23.99
C SER A 227 -2.77 0.33 25.21
N SER A 228 -3.82 1.11 25.45
CA SER A 228 -4.88 0.80 26.41
C SER A 228 -6.20 0.83 25.66
N SER A 229 -7.05 -0.15 25.89
CA SER A 229 -8.37 -0.24 25.30
C SER A 229 -9.38 -0.77 26.31
N ALA A 230 -10.64 -0.47 26.06
CA ALA A 230 -11.76 -0.99 26.83
C ALA A 230 -12.98 -1.20 25.93
N ALA A 231 -13.79 -2.21 26.23
CA ALA A 231 -15.04 -2.51 25.58
C ALA A 231 -16.21 -2.30 26.52
N TYR A 232 -17.33 -1.80 25.96
CA TYR A 232 -18.52 -1.42 26.72
C TYR A 232 -19.78 -1.91 26.03
N ASN A 233 -20.86 -2.14 26.82
CA ASN A 233 -22.17 -2.54 26.32
C ASN A 233 -23.08 -1.34 25.99
N ALA A 234 -22.71 -0.14 26.42
CA ALA A 234 -23.40 1.11 26.11
C ALA A 234 -22.36 2.19 25.76
N ASP A 235 -22.79 3.26 25.11
CA ASP A 235 -21.90 4.36 24.77
C ASP A 235 -21.30 4.99 26.04
N PRO A 236 -19.98 4.88 26.27
CA PRO A 236 -19.37 5.41 27.48
C PRO A 236 -19.40 6.94 27.55
N TYR A 237 -19.49 7.63 26.41
CA TYR A 237 -19.51 9.09 26.34
C TYR A 237 -20.84 9.71 26.80
N GLU A 238 -21.89 8.93 26.93
CA GLU A 238 -23.12 9.37 27.59
C GLU A 238 -22.95 9.61 29.13
N THR A 239 -21.87 9.03 29.70
CA THR A 239 -21.65 9.03 31.15
C THR A 239 -20.35 9.74 31.54
N VAL A 240 -19.27 9.63 30.72
CA VAL A 240 -17.94 10.13 31.04
C VAL A 240 -17.25 10.76 29.83
N ASP A 241 -16.42 11.77 30.08
CA ASP A 241 -15.67 12.47 29.01
C ASP A 241 -14.44 11.68 28.52
N ASP A 242 -13.77 10.96 29.40
CA ASP A 242 -12.59 10.15 29.07
C ASP A 242 -12.74 8.70 29.54
N PRO A 243 -13.32 7.83 28.71
CA PRO A 243 -13.65 6.44 29.07
C PRO A 243 -12.47 5.56 29.49
N LEU A 244 -11.23 5.95 29.15
CA LEU A 244 -10.03 5.20 29.51
C LEU A 244 -9.30 5.69 30.77
N SER A 245 -9.79 6.76 31.42
CA SER A 245 -9.25 7.23 32.70
C SER A 245 -9.59 6.25 33.83
N ALA A 246 -8.74 6.13 34.84
CA ALA A 246 -8.96 5.22 35.95
C ALA A 246 -10.28 5.53 36.72
N ALA A 247 -10.63 6.82 36.87
CA ALA A 247 -11.87 7.24 37.51
C ALA A 247 -13.11 6.83 36.71
N SER A 248 -13.07 7.03 35.38
CA SER A 248 -14.16 6.64 34.46
C SER A 248 -14.34 5.13 34.40
N ILE A 249 -13.24 4.37 34.37
CA ILE A 249 -13.28 2.89 34.43
C ILE A 249 -14.00 2.43 35.71
N ALA A 250 -13.65 3.00 36.86
CA ALA A 250 -14.32 2.65 38.12
C ALA A 250 -15.82 3.00 38.10
N GLN A 251 -16.21 4.14 37.54
CA GLN A 251 -17.61 4.57 37.40
C GLN A 251 -18.39 3.67 36.45
N LEU A 252 -17.86 3.41 35.24
CA LEU A 252 -18.50 2.57 34.23
C LEU A 252 -18.61 1.10 34.69
N LYS A 253 -17.61 0.62 35.45
CA LYS A 253 -17.67 -0.68 36.12
C LYS A 253 -18.83 -0.76 37.12
N ALA A 254 -18.98 0.27 37.97
CA ALA A 254 -20.06 0.34 38.94
C ALA A 254 -21.46 0.35 38.29
N LEU A 255 -21.57 0.91 37.08
CA LEU A 255 -22.79 0.90 36.26
C LEU A 255 -23.03 -0.43 35.53
N GLY A 256 -22.08 -1.38 35.57
CA GLY A 256 -22.18 -2.66 34.89
C GLY A 256 -22.06 -2.58 33.36
N THR A 257 -21.62 -1.46 32.81
CA THR A 257 -21.52 -1.25 31.35
C THR A 257 -20.22 -1.75 30.75
N MET A 258 -19.19 -1.96 31.58
CA MET A 258 -17.88 -2.45 31.11
C MET A 258 -17.87 -3.94 30.82
N VAL A 259 -17.26 -4.34 29.73
CA VAL A 259 -17.00 -5.75 29.35
C VAL A 259 -15.57 -6.15 29.74
N ASN A 260 -14.59 -5.41 29.25
CA ASN A 260 -13.19 -5.67 29.56
C ASN A 260 -12.34 -4.40 29.46
N THR A 261 -11.14 -4.48 30.03
CA THR A 261 -10.03 -3.58 29.73
C THR A 261 -8.83 -4.39 29.27
N GLN A 262 -8.06 -3.83 28.36
CA GLN A 262 -6.85 -4.45 27.85
C GLN A 262 -5.70 -3.45 27.82
N ARG A 263 -4.54 -3.88 28.29
CA ARG A 263 -3.31 -3.11 28.25
C ARG A 263 -2.24 -3.91 27.55
N ASN A 264 -1.67 -3.34 26.49
CA ASN A 264 -0.66 -3.99 25.68
C ASN A 264 0.57 -3.12 25.55
N MET A 265 1.73 -3.73 25.58
CA MET A 265 2.99 -3.14 25.17
C MET A 265 3.69 -4.11 24.23
N THR A 266 4.21 -3.62 23.14
CA THR A 266 5.00 -4.41 22.18
C THR A 266 6.24 -3.63 21.81
N ILE A 267 7.40 -4.29 21.92
CA ILE A 267 8.69 -3.79 21.46
C ILE A 267 9.15 -4.72 20.36
N SER A 268 9.49 -4.17 19.21
CA SER A 268 9.91 -4.92 18.03
C SER A 268 11.27 -4.46 17.54
N TYR A 269 12.04 -5.41 17.03
CA TYR A 269 13.30 -5.18 16.34
C TYR A 269 13.33 -6.07 15.11
N GLY A 270 13.67 -5.50 13.95
CA GLY A 270 13.78 -6.22 12.71
C GLY A 270 15.01 -5.81 11.92
N ASN A 271 15.68 -6.80 11.34
CA ASN A 271 16.80 -6.62 10.42
C ASN A 271 16.51 -7.43 9.16
N THR A 272 16.34 -6.77 8.02
CA THR A 272 15.94 -7.40 6.77
C THR A 272 16.94 -7.09 5.68
N THR A 273 17.43 -8.12 5.01
CA THR A 273 18.23 -8.06 3.78
C THR A 273 17.40 -8.60 2.63
N ALA A 274 17.17 -7.80 1.61
CA ALA A 274 16.49 -8.22 0.39
C ALA A 274 17.37 -7.93 -0.83
N LEU A 275 17.55 -8.93 -1.66
CA LEU A 275 18.33 -8.87 -2.90
C LEU A 275 17.44 -9.33 -4.06
N GLY A 276 17.52 -8.66 -5.20
CA GLY A 276 16.81 -9.05 -6.40
C GLY A 276 17.64 -8.81 -7.64
N ALA A 277 17.42 -9.61 -8.67
CA ALA A 277 18.02 -9.40 -9.98
C ALA A 277 17.09 -9.87 -11.09
N MET A 278 17.10 -9.15 -12.21
CA MET A 278 16.42 -9.52 -13.44
C MET A 278 17.39 -9.44 -14.61
N LEU A 279 17.46 -10.50 -15.39
CA LEU A 279 18.15 -10.53 -16.67
C LEU A 279 17.13 -10.81 -17.78
N GLN A 280 17.08 -9.95 -18.77
CA GLN A 280 16.23 -10.13 -19.95
C GLN A 280 17.07 -10.02 -21.21
N VAL A 281 16.92 -11.00 -22.08
CA VAL A 281 17.57 -11.03 -23.39
C VAL A 281 16.48 -11.13 -24.45
N ASN A 282 16.41 -10.15 -25.34
CA ASN A 282 15.53 -10.17 -26.50
C ASN A 282 16.35 -10.26 -27.78
N ARG A 283 15.90 -11.11 -28.70
CA ARG A 283 16.43 -11.22 -30.05
C ARG A 283 15.32 -11.01 -31.07
N LYS A 284 15.50 -10.05 -31.95
CA LYS A 284 14.69 -9.91 -33.15
C LYS A 284 15.09 -10.97 -34.17
N LEU A 285 14.12 -11.76 -34.65
CA LEU A 285 14.35 -12.80 -35.62
C LEU A 285 14.05 -12.35 -37.06
N SER A 286 13.20 -11.29 -37.20
CA SER A 286 12.91 -10.71 -38.50
C SER A 286 12.44 -9.24 -38.32
N SER A 287 12.41 -8.51 -39.42
CA SER A 287 11.94 -7.09 -39.46
C SER A 287 10.44 -6.93 -39.29
N ASN A 288 9.63 -7.98 -39.48
CA ASN A 288 8.19 -7.95 -39.37
C ASN A 288 7.66 -8.11 -37.94
N GLY A 289 8.56 -8.16 -36.93
CA GLY A 289 8.21 -8.22 -35.50
C GLY A 289 8.33 -9.62 -34.87
N ARG A 290 8.79 -10.65 -35.63
CA ARG A 290 9.12 -11.95 -35.02
C ARG A 290 10.28 -11.81 -34.06
N ASN A 291 10.10 -12.24 -32.82
CA ASN A 291 11.13 -12.12 -31.78
C ASN A 291 10.98 -13.18 -30.69
N VAL A 292 12.09 -13.40 -29.99
CA VAL A 292 12.18 -14.25 -28.79
C VAL A 292 12.70 -13.41 -27.64
N THR A 293 12.10 -13.56 -26.46
CA THR A 293 12.56 -12.97 -25.21
C THR A 293 12.76 -14.06 -24.17
N LEU A 294 13.95 -14.10 -23.58
CA LEU A 294 14.25 -14.91 -22.41
C LEU A 294 14.44 -14.00 -21.22
N ARG A 295 13.81 -14.33 -20.11
CA ARG A 295 13.90 -13.56 -18.87
C ARG A 295 14.13 -14.48 -17.68
N VAL A 296 15.03 -14.07 -16.81
CA VAL A 296 15.35 -14.71 -15.55
C VAL A 296 15.17 -13.66 -14.46
N ASP A 297 14.36 -13.97 -13.47
CA ASP A 297 14.19 -13.17 -12.26
C ASP A 297 14.61 -14.00 -11.04
N GLY A 298 15.23 -13.38 -10.07
CA GLY A 298 15.56 -14.00 -8.79
C GLY A 298 15.46 -13.01 -7.66
N ASN A 299 14.88 -13.45 -6.54
CA ASN A 299 14.76 -12.65 -5.32
C ASN A 299 15.19 -13.50 -4.12
N TYR A 300 15.82 -12.86 -3.16
CA TYR A 300 16.20 -13.41 -1.87
C TYR A 300 15.86 -12.43 -0.77
N SER A 301 15.27 -12.91 0.32
CA SER A 301 15.01 -12.13 1.52
C SER A 301 15.36 -12.92 2.77
N ASP A 302 16.13 -12.30 3.63
CA ASP A 302 16.48 -12.81 4.97
C ASP A 302 16.10 -11.76 5.98
N SER A 303 15.26 -12.13 6.93
CA SER A 303 14.77 -11.22 7.98
C SER A 303 14.94 -11.88 9.35
N ASP A 304 15.64 -11.20 10.23
CA ASP A 304 15.73 -11.53 11.63
C ASP A 304 14.91 -10.52 12.43
N SER A 305 13.82 -10.98 13.03
CA SER A 305 12.95 -10.13 13.85
C SER A 305 12.78 -10.70 15.24
N LYS A 306 12.64 -9.78 16.19
CA LYS A 306 12.45 -10.08 17.60
C LYS A 306 11.32 -9.21 18.12
N THR A 307 10.48 -9.78 18.98
CA THR A 307 9.35 -9.06 19.56
C THR A 307 9.20 -9.44 21.03
N PHE A 308 9.16 -8.44 21.88
CA PHE A 308 8.74 -8.59 23.27
C PHE A 308 7.34 -7.98 23.41
N SER A 309 6.39 -8.73 23.95
CA SER A 309 5.02 -8.26 24.13
C SER A 309 4.49 -8.58 25.51
N THR A 310 3.75 -7.63 26.08
CA THR A 310 2.96 -7.84 27.30
C THR A 310 1.50 -7.55 26.98
N GLN A 311 0.61 -8.41 27.44
CA GLN A 311 -0.83 -8.25 27.33
C GLN A 311 -1.46 -8.56 28.68
N ASP A 312 -2.20 -7.61 29.23
CA ASP A 312 -2.99 -7.76 30.44
C ASP A 312 -4.45 -7.44 30.10
N ILE A 313 -5.36 -8.39 30.35
CA ILE A 313 -6.80 -8.23 30.15
C ILE A 313 -7.51 -8.43 31.47
N GLN A 314 -8.45 -7.56 31.80
CA GLN A 314 -9.36 -7.71 32.93
C GLN A 314 -10.79 -7.80 32.40
N TYR A 315 -11.49 -8.87 32.76
CA TYR A 315 -12.89 -9.10 32.39
C TYR A 315 -13.80 -8.71 33.54
N PHE A 316 -14.80 -7.90 33.32
CA PHE A 316 -15.71 -7.42 34.34
C PHE A 316 -17.03 -8.21 34.40
N GLN A 317 -17.28 -9.05 33.41
CA GLN A 317 -18.46 -9.91 33.35
C GLN A 317 -18.14 -11.40 33.57
N LEU A 318 -16.89 -11.70 33.86
CA LEU A 318 -16.40 -13.05 34.17
C LEU A 318 -15.68 -13.00 35.51
N GLN A 319 -16.07 -13.86 36.44
CA GLN A 319 -15.44 -13.96 37.76
C GLN A 319 -14.59 -15.22 37.86
N ASP A 320 -13.53 -15.14 38.65
CA ASP A 320 -12.72 -16.29 39.05
C ASP A 320 -13.45 -17.13 40.13
N ALA A 321 -12.83 -18.23 40.57
CA ALA A 321 -13.40 -19.11 41.59
C ALA A 321 -13.54 -18.45 42.99
N LEU A 322 -12.93 -17.28 43.21
CA LEU A 322 -12.99 -16.48 44.42
C LEU A 322 -13.97 -15.31 44.34
N GLY A 323 -14.65 -15.15 43.16
CA GLY A 323 -15.61 -14.07 42.94
C GLY A 323 -14.97 -12.74 42.55
N ASN A 324 -13.67 -12.70 42.21
CA ASN A 324 -13.00 -11.54 41.67
C ASN A 324 -13.12 -11.48 40.14
N ASP A 325 -12.95 -10.29 39.56
CA ASP A 325 -12.89 -10.15 38.12
C ASP A 325 -11.79 -11.04 37.52
N SER A 326 -12.14 -11.82 36.51
CA SER A 326 -11.19 -12.70 35.84
C SER A 326 -10.12 -11.89 35.10
N THR A 327 -8.90 -12.37 35.14
CA THR A 327 -7.76 -11.71 34.47
C THR A 327 -7.05 -12.70 33.55
N TYR A 328 -6.54 -12.17 32.43
CA TYR A 328 -5.67 -12.92 31.53
C TYR A 328 -4.36 -12.16 31.34
N ARG A 329 -3.27 -12.88 31.33
CA ARG A 329 -1.94 -12.34 31.12
C ARG A 329 -1.19 -13.17 30.10
N ALA A 330 -0.57 -12.50 29.12
CA ALA A 330 0.36 -13.10 28.18
C ALA A 330 1.58 -12.21 27.99
N TYR A 331 2.72 -12.63 28.51
CA TYR A 331 4.01 -11.97 28.32
C TYR A 331 4.88 -12.88 27.47
N ARG A 332 5.30 -12.43 26.30
CA ARG A 332 5.99 -13.27 25.32
C ARG A 332 7.19 -12.58 24.72
N TYR A 333 8.23 -13.33 24.54
CA TYR A 333 9.38 -12.95 23.73
C TYR A 333 9.46 -13.90 22.54
N ASN A 334 9.45 -13.36 21.33
CA ASN A 334 9.51 -14.14 20.11
C ASN A 334 10.77 -13.81 19.32
N LEU A 335 11.49 -14.84 18.92
CA LEU A 335 12.52 -14.81 17.88
C LEU A 335 11.89 -15.32 16.60
N MET A 336 11.98 -14.56 15.50
CA MET A 336 11.29 -14.90 14.25
C MET A 336 12.22 -14.72 13.03
N PRO A 337 13.24 -15.58 12.87
CA PRO A 337 13.99 -15.59 11.62
C PRO A 337 13.12 -16.11 10.46
N THR A 338 13.12 -15.38 9.35
CA THR A 338 12.43 -15.77 8.13
C THR A 338 13.37 -15.71 6.95
N LYS A 339 13.33 -16.72 6.09
CA LYS A 339 14.07 -16.76 4.83
C LYS A 339 13.15 -17.08 3.69
N SER A 340 13.33 -16.38 2.58
CA SER A 340 12.62 -16.69 1.35
C SER A 340 13.50 -16.45 0.15
N TRP A 341 13.32 -17.27 -0.88
CA TRP A 341 13.87 -17.02 -2.21
C TRP A 341 12.91 -17.53 -3.27
N ASP A 342 12.91 -16.85 -4.36
CA ASP A 342 12.17 -17.24 -5.54
C ASP A 342 13.00 -17.00 -6.79
N TYR A 343 12.75 -17.81 -7.81
CA TYR A 343 13.25 -17.55 -9.15
C TYR A 343 12.20 -17.88 -10.19
N ALA A 344 12.28 -17.17 -11.30
CA ALA A 344 11.41 -17.38 -12.45
C ALA A 344 12.22 -17.41 -13.74
N LEU A 345 11.92 -18.37 -14.59
CA LEU A 345 12.47 -18.52 -15.93
C LEU A 345 11.33 -18.35 -16.93
N GLN A 346 11.41 -17.37 -17.81
CA GLN A 346 10.36 -17.08 -18.79
C GLN A 346 10.93 -17.08 -20.20
N ALA A 347 10.22 -17.71 -21.11
CA ALA A 347 10.45 -17.63 -22.55
C ALA A 347 9.19 -17.11 -23.23
N THR A 348 9.33 -16.11 -24.08
CA THR A 348 8.24 -15.52 -24.85
C THR A 348 8.60 -15.51 -26.32
N TYR A 349 7.73 -16.02 -27.16
CA TYR A 349 7.84 -16.00 -28.61
C TYR A 349 6.69 -15.23 -29.24
N SER A 350 6.99 -14.33 -30.14
CA SER A 350 6.00 -13.54 -30.87
C SER A 350 6.08 -13.83 -32.36
N GLU A 351 4.98 -14.31 -32.94
CA GLU A 351 4.82 -14.62 -34.37
C GLU A 351 3.89 -13.61 -35.02
N PRO A 352 4.33 -12.90 -36.07
CA PRO A 352 3.45 -12.08 -36.89
C PRO A 352 2.61 -12.99 -37.79
N ILE A 353 1.30 -13.03 -37.57
CA ILE A 353 0.36 -13.85 -38.35
C ILE A 353 -0.34 -13.05 -39.48
N ALA A 354 -0.38 -11.72 -39.35
CA ALA A 354 -0.87 -10.80 -40.36
C ALA A 354 -0.24 -9.42 -40.16
N ARG A 355 -0.53 -8.46 -41.05
CA ARG A 355 -0.03 -7.10 -40.94
C ARG A 355 -0.39 -6.49 -39.58
N LYS A 356 0.62 -6.14 -38.76
CA LYS A 356 0.47 -5.60 -37.40
C LYS A 356 -0.46 -6.44 -36.50
N THR A 357 -0.45 -7.76 -36.69
CA THR A 357 -1.18 -8.74 -35.87
C THR A 357 -0.21 -9.84 -35.44
N TYR A 358 -0.11 -10.07 -34.14
CA TYR A 358 0.86 -10.95 -33.54
C TYR A 358 0.17 -11.98 -32.65
N LEU A 359 0.63 -13.24 -32.75
CA LEU A 359 0.32 -14.28 -31.79
C LEU A 359 1.53 -14.47 -30.89
N GLN A 360 1.32 -14.31 -29.59
CA GLN A 360 2.38 -14.39 -28.59
C GLN A 360 2.16 -15.58 -27.68
N PHE A 361 3.18 -16.41 -27.56
CA PHE A 361 3.24 -17.52 -26.63
C PHE A 361 4.25 -17.20 -25.55
N SER A 362 3.85 -17.36 -24.28
CA SER A 362 4.75 -17.18 -23.16
C SER A 362 4.65 -18.38 -22.24
N TYR A 363 5.77 -18.90 -21.82
CA TYR A 363 5.87 -19.89 -20.77
C TYR A 363 6.80 -19.39 -19.68
N GLN A 364 6.35 -19.45 -18.42
CA GLN A 364 7.16 -19.11 -17.28
C GLN A 364 7.08 -20.23 -16.23
N PHE A 365 8.21 -20.68 -15.77
CA PHE A 365 8.35 -21.52 -14.59
C PHE A 365 8.78 -20.65 -13.42
N LYS A 366 8.06 -20.76 -12.28
CA LYS A 366 8.40 -20.09 -11.03
C LYS A 366 8.58 -21.11 -9.92
N TYR A 367 9.63 -20.97 -9.17
CA TYR A 367 9.85 -21.66 -7.91
C TYR A 367 9.90 -20.63 -6.78
N GLY A 368 9.22 -20.90 -5.69
CA GLY A 368 9.27 -20.11 -4.49
C GLY A 368 9.47 -20.96 -3.25
N PHE A 369 10.32 -20.52 -2.36
CA PHE A 369 10.55 -21.09 -1.04
C PHE A 369 10.43 -20.03 0.03
N SER A 370 9.75 -20.36 1.12
CA SER A 370 9.65 -19.51 2.32
C SER A 370 9.74 -20.39 3.56
N LYS A 371 10.59 -19.98 4.50
CA LYS A 371 10.76 -20.60 5.81
C LYS A 371 10.56 -19.57 6.90
N SER A 372 9.80 -19.89 7.91
CA SER A 372 9.66 -19.12 9.15
C SER A 372 9.87 -20.03 10.35
N ASP A 373 10.72 -19.58 11.26
CA ASP A 373 11.12 -20.33 12.45
C ASP A 373 10.93 -19.41 13.67
N ARG A 374 9.80 -19.53 14.33
CA ARG A 374 9.47 -18.68 15.47
C ARG A 374 9.63 -19.45 16.75
N ASP A 375 10.63 -19.08 17.56
CA ASP A 375 10.74 -19.49 18.95
C ASP A 375 9.97 -18.52 19.85
N THR A 376 9.07 -19.04 20.65
CA THR A 376 8.28 -18.27 21.60
C THR A 376 8.67 -18.64 23.02
N TYR A 377 9.05 -17.65 23.81
CA TYR A 377 9.36 -17.78 25.23
C TYR A 377 8.20 -17.21 26.03
N ASP A 378 7.55 -18.04 26.83
CA ASP A 378 6.43 -17.62 27.68
C ASP A 378 6.95 -17.08 29.02
N LEU A 379 6.84 -15.76 29.14
CA LEU A 379 7.25 -15.02 30.35
C LEU A 379 6.05 -14.70 31.24
N SER A 380 4.87 -15.27 31.00
CA SER A 380 3.63 -15.03 31.79
C SER A 380 3.74 -15.57 33.22
N VAL A 381 4.69 -16.47 33.47
CA VAL A 381 5.03 -16.99 34.82
C VAL A 381 5.72 -15.96 35.71
N MET A 382 6.24 -14.87 35.14
CA MET A 382 6.88 -13.80 35.89
C MET A 382 5.85 -13.08 36.79
N PRO A 383 6.24 -12.55 37.94
CA PRO A 383 5.34 -11.83 38.85
C PRO A 383 4.62 -10.67 38.14
N SER A 384 3.39 -10.40 38.58
CA SER A 384 2.63 -9.25 38.11
C SER A 384 3.41 -7.95 38.31
N GLY A 385 3.45 -7.10 37.31
CA GLY A 385 4.13 -5.80 37.37
C GLY A 385 5.65 -5.85 37.11
N THR A 386 6.25 -7.03 36.88
CA THR A 386 7.69 -7.15 36.57
C THR A 386 8.10 -6.23 35.43
N PHE A 387 7.26 -6.12 34.39
CA PHE A 387 7.51 -5.30 33.20
C PHE A 387 6.72 -3.98 33.20
N GLY A 388 5.84 -3.74 34.17
CA GLY A 388 4.88 -2.64 34.16
C GLY A 388 5.47 -1.26 34.48
N SER A 389 6.61 -1.19 35.14
CA SER A 389 7.28 0.05 35.53
C SER A 389 8.34 0.51 34.52
N LEU A 390 8.64 -0.30 33.51
CA LEU A 390 9.67 0.02 32.55
C LEU A 390 9.15 0.94 31.46
N GLN A 391 9.80 2.09 31.34
CA GLN A 391 9.72 2.93 30.14
C GLN A 391 10.84 2.43 29.21
N PRO A 392 10.55 1.68 28.16
CA PRO A 392 11.58 1.20 27.27
C PRO A 392 12.25 2.38 26.61
N ALA A 393 13.53 2.53 26.83
CA ALA A 393 14.30 3.42 26.00
C ALA A 393 14.38 2.82 24.59
N TYR A 394 14.38 3.64 23.62
CA TYR A 394 14.52 3.26 22.22
C TYR A 394 15.74 2.35 22.03
N ARG A 395 15.57 1.15 21.47
CA ARG A 395 16.61 0.10 21.32
C ARG A 395 17.09 -0.60 22.58
N SER A 396 16.51 -0.37 23.73
CA SER A 396 16.93 -1.00 24.97
C SER A 396 15.99 -2.11 25.43
N TRP A 397 15.34 -2.78 24.47
CA TRP A 397 14.46 -3.91 24.77
C TRP A 397 15.21 -5.09 25.42
N ASP A 398 16.54 -5.20 25.28
CA ASP A 398 17.39 -6.13 26.02
C ASP A 398 17.33 -5.91 27.56
N ASN A 399 17.01 -4.71 28.01
CA ASN A 399 16.86 -4.41 29.42
C ASN A 399 15.72 -5.20 30.07
N TYR A 400 14.68 -5.56 29.30
CA TYR A 400 13.59 -6.39 29.80
C TYR A 400 14.05 -7.83 30.09
N LEU A 401 14.95 -8.35 29.28
CA LEU A 401 15.51 -9.68 29.44
C LEU A 401 16.39 -9.78 30.69
N GLY A 402 17.00 -8.66 31.10
CA GLY A 402 17.78 -8.57 32.37
C GLY A 402 16.94 -8.72 33.64
N LEU A 403 15.61 -8.67 33.54
CA LEU A 403 14.70 -8.89 34.69
C LEU A 403 14.30 -10.35 34.86
N LEU A 404 14.72 -11.24 33.98
CA LEU A 404 14.39 -12.66 34.06
C LEU A 404 15.11 -13.29 35.28
N THR A 405 14.36 -14.08 36.02
CA THR A 405 14.88 -14.79 37.22
C THR A 405 15.63 -16.07 36.84
N ASN A 406 15.37 -16.62 35.68
CA ASN A 406 15.98 -17.84 35.15
C ASN A 406 16.59 -17.59 33.78
N PRO A 407 17.47 -18.48 33.28
CA PRO A 407 17.97 -18.39 31.91
C PRO A 407 16.83 -18.39 30.86
N MET A 408 16.96 -17.63 29.78
CA MET A 408 15.95 -17.49 28.74
C MET A 408 15.44 -18.84 28.21
N ALA A 409 16.33 -19.81 28.04
CA ALA A 409 15.95 -21.15 27.52
C ALA A 409 14.93 -21.87 28.38
N SER A 410 14.82 -21.54 29.71
CA SER A 410 13.82 -22.17 30.59
C SER A 410 12.39 -21.68 30.35
N TYR A 411 12.22 -20.61 29.59
CA TYR A 411 10.92 -20.05 29.24
C TYR A 411 10.45 -20.44 27.82
N LEU A 412 11.26 -21.24 27.10
CA LEU A 412 10.85 -21.70 25.74
C LEU A 412 9.59 -22.54 25.87
N ASP A 413 8.60 -22.20 25.05
CA ASP A 413 7.32 -22.91 24.92
C ASP A 413 7.19 -23.49 23.50
N ASP A 414 7.37 -24.79 23.38
CA ASP A 414 7.31 -25.51 22.12
C ASP A 414 5.92 -25.45 21.49
N ASN A 415 4.83 -25.37 22.30
CA ASN A 415 3.49 -25.27 21.77
C ASN A 415 3.18 -23.91 21.15
N LEU A 416 3.73 -22.83 21.71
CA LEU A 416 3.59 -21.48 21.18
C LEU A 416 4.62 -21.18 20.08
N SER A 417 5.69 -21.97 20.00
CA SER A 417 6.68 -21.89 18.94
C SER A 417 6.09 -22.42 17.64
N ARG A 418 6.53 -21.86 16.51
CA ARG A 418 5.97 -22.20 15.21
C ARG A 418 7.06 -22.31 14.16
N TYR A 419 7.18 -23.49 13.59
CA TYR A 419 8.00 -23.74 12.41
C TYR A 419 7.11 -23.88 11.18
N SER A 420 7.48 -23.27 10.06
CA SER A 420 6.78 -23.48 8.80
C SER A 420 7.69 -23.38 7.58
N GLU A 421 7.48 -24.27 6.61
CA GLU A 421 8.06 -24.20 5.28
C GLU A 421 6.97 -24.20 4.22
N TYR A 422 7.14 -23.39 3.21
CA TYR A 422 6.25 -23.31 2.05
C TYR A 422 7.05 -23.34 0.76
N ARG A 423 6.70 -24.25 -0.14
CA ARG A 423 7.29 -24.34 -1.48
C ARG A 423 6.20 -24.28 -2.53
N THR A 424 6.47 -23.54 -3.59
CA THR A 424 5.55 -23.39 -4.71
C THR A 424 6.28 -23.65 -6.03
N TYR A 425 5.63 -24.42 -6.90
CA TYR A 425 6.03 -24.66 -8.27
C TYR A 425 4.88 -24.20 -9.16
N THR A 426 5.11 -23.16 -9.95
CA THR A 426 4.08 -22.57 -10.79
C THR A 426 4.51 -22.57 -12.24
N HIS A 427 3.63 -23.02 -13.12
CA HIS A 427 3.82 -22.98 -14.55
C HIS A 427 2.81 -22.01 -15.15
N ASP A 428 3.25 -20.89 -15.70
CA ASP A 428 2.39 -19.91 -16.38
C ASP A 428 2.49 -20.11 -17.89
N MET A 429 1.43 -20.57 -18.52
CA MET A 429 1.31 -20.73 -19.95
C MET A 429 0.33 -19.70 -20.49
N GLN A 430 0.80 -18.77 -21.31
CA GLN A 430 -0.03 -17.69 -21.84
C GLN A 430 -0.04 -17.70 -23.35
N VAL A 431 -1.24 -17.55 -23.91
CA VAL A 431 -1.47 -17.28 -25.33
C VAL A 431 -2.17 -15.94 -25.46
N MET A 432 -1.59 -15.05 -26.24
CA MET A 432 -2.08 -13.68 -26.43
C MET A 432 -2.09 -13.32 -27.91
N MET A 433 -3.22 -12.83 -28.40
CA MET A 433 -3.32 -12.21 -29.72
C MET A 433 -3.30 -10.70 -29.57
N ARG A 434 -2.43 -10.04 -30.31
CA ARG A 434 -2.24 -8.60 -30.29
C ARG A 434 -2.49 -8.02 -31.70
N MET A 435 -3.44 -7.11 -31.78
CA MET A 435 -3.77 -6.42 -33.02
C MET A 435 -3.53 -4.93 -32.86
N ILE A 436 -2.76 -4.35 -33.75
CA ILE A 436 -2.41 -2.94 -33.76
C ILE A 436 -2.91 -2.32 -35.04
N ARG A 437 -3.76 -1.30 -34.95
CA ARG A 437 -4.27 -0.51 -36.08
C ARG A 437 -4.06 0.97 -35.79
N ASP A 438 -4.22 1.81 -36.77
CA ASP A 438 -3.91 3.24 -36.61
C ASP A 438 -4.79 3.92 -35.55
N LYS A 439 -6.08 3.54 -35.50
CA LYS A 439 -7.05 4.10 -34.54
C LYS A 439 -7.34 3.19 -33.33
N TRP A 440 -6.98 1.92 -33.37
CA TRP A 440 -7.29 1.02 -32.28
C TRP A 440 -6.24 -0.06 -32.08
N LYS A 441 -6.15 -0.55 -30.85
CA LYS A 441 -5.32 -1.66 -30.44
C LYS A 441 -6.15 -2.62 -29.61
N MET A 442 -5.95 -3.91 -29.80
CA MET A 442 -6.64 -4.96 -29.05
C MET A 442 -5.66 -6.05 -28.65
N ASN A 443 -5.69 -6.41 -27.38
CA ASN A 443 -5.01 -7.56 -26.82
C ASN A 443 -6.05 -8.49 -26.23
N VAL A 444 -6.09 -9.74 -26.67
CA VAL A 444 -6.99 -10.76 -26.12
C VAL A 444 -6.18 -12.03 -25.87
N GLY A 445 -6.37 -12.65 -24.73
CA GLY A 445 -5.61 -13.85 -24.38
C GLY A 445 -6.12 -14.56 -23.15
N VAL A 446 -5.48 -15.69 -22.89
CA VAL A 446 -5.74 -16.52 -21.72
C VAL A 446 -4.41 -17.03 -21.16
N MET A 447 -4.35 -17.08 -19.84
CA MET A 447 -3.25 -17.68 -19.10
C MET A 447 -3.76 -18.90 -18.34
N PHE A 448 -3.03 -19.99 -18.43
CA PHE A 448 -3.24 -21.22 -17.67
C PHE A 448 -2.10 -21.36 -16.68
N GLN A 449 -2.42 -21.61 -15.41
CA GLN A 449 -1.45 -21.60 -14.33
C GLN A 449 -1.66 -22.83 -13.41
N PRO A 450 -1.18 -24.02 -13.78
CA PRO A 450 -1.03 -25.09 -12.82
C PRO A 450 0.01 -24.75 -11.76
N GLN A 451 -0.35 -24.95 -10.51
CA GLN A 451 0.50 -24.68 -9.36
C GLN A 451 0.47 -25.89 -8.42
N HIS A 452 1.64 -26.36 -8.05
CA HIS A 452 1.86 -27.32 -6.98
C HIS A 452 2.50 -26.62 -5.80
N SER A 453 1.94 -26.83 -4.59
CA SER A 453 2.42 -26.23 -3.36
C SER A 453 2.55 -27.29 -2.28
N THR A 454 3.67 -27.29 -1.54
CA THR A 454 3.87 -28.09 -0.35
C THR A 454 3.98 -27.18 0.87
N TYR A 455 3.39 -27.59 1.96
CA TYR A 455 3.37 -26.84 3.20
C TYR A 455 3.63 -27.78 4.38
N MET A 456 4.61 -27.44 5.18
CA MET A 456 4.92 -28.11 6.45
C MET A 456 4.83 -27.10 7.58
N GLN A 457 4.19 -27.48 8.69
CA GLN A 457 4.05 -26.64 9.87
C GLN A 457 4.04 -27.48 11.13
N ASP A 458 4.77 -27.03 12.14
CA ASP A 458 4.66 -27.44 13.54
C ASP A 458 4.14 -26.25 14.36
N TYR A 459 2.95 -26.39 14.94
CA TYR A 459 2.32 -25.33 15.71
C TYR A 459 1.22 -25.87 16.64
N LEU A 460 1.15 -25.38 17.87
CA LEU A 460 0.18 -25.80 18.89
C LEU A 460 0.15 -27.33 19.11
N GLY A 461 1.32 -27.99 19.04
CA GLY A 461 1.43 -29.45 19.15
C GLY A 461 0.91 -30.23 17.93
N VAL A 462 0.55 -29.54 16.85
CA VAL A 462 0.05 -30.15 15.62
C VAL A 462 1.11 -30.09 14.54
N HIS A 463 1.52 -31.26 14.04
CA HIS A 463 2.36 -31.36 12.85
C HIS A 463 1.48 -31.51 11.60
N VAL A 464 1.73 -30.68 10.61
CA VAL A 464 1.06 -30.73 9.30
C VAL A 464 2.11 -30.82 8.22
N ASP A 465 2.02 -31.84 7.37
CA ASP A 465 2.76 -31.93 6.10
C ASP A 465 1.74 -32.20 5.00
N THR A 466 1.55 -31.26 4.13
CA THR A 466 0.50 -31.34 3.11
C THR A 466 0.93 -30.73 1.78
N ALA A 467 0.33 -31.25 0.73
CA ALA A 467 0.54 -30.77 -0.63
C ALA A 467 -0.78 -30.45 -1.31
N ARG A 468 -0.79 -29.48 -2.18
CA ARG A 468 -1.96 -29.09 -2.95
C ARG A 468 -1.56 -28.77 -4.39
N THR A 469 -2.30 -29.33 -5.33
CA THR A 469 -2.20 -28.98 -6.74
C THR A 469 -3.48 -28.26 -7.16
N VAL A 470 -3.35 -27.11 -7.80
CA VAL A 470 -4.45 -26.31 -8.29
C VAL A 470 -4.20 -25.91 -9.73
N PHE A 471 -5.29 -25.73 -10.48
CA PHE A 471 -5.25 -25.25 -11.84
C PHE A 471 -6.02 -23.92 -11.92
N ASN A 472 -5.29 -22.86 -12.18
CA ASN A 472 -5.82 -21.53 -12.34
C ASN A 472 -5.90 -21.17 -13.83
N TRP A 473 -6.82 -20.28 -14.19
CA TRP A 473 -6.87 -19.69 -15.51
C TRP A 473 -7.32 -18.24 -15.41
N SER A 474 -6.83 -17.41 -16.30
CA SER A 474 -7.04 -15.97 -16.26
C SER A 474 -7.22 -15.43 -17.68
N PRO A 475 -8.47 -15.19 -18.12
CA PRO A 475 -8.72 -14.52 -19.39
C PRO A 475 -8.44 -13.04 -19.28
N THR A 476 -7.95 -12.45 -20.37
CA THR A 476 -7.66 -11.01 -20.45
C THR A 476 -8.15 -10.43 -21.78
N PHE A 477 -8.68 -9.22 -21.72
CA PHE A 477 -9.07 -8.43 -22.87
C PHE A 477 -8.70 -6.96 -22.59
N ASP A 478 -7.96 -6.33 -23.51
CA ASP A 478 -7.62 -4.91 -23.46
C ASP A 478 -7.86 -4.30 -24.83
N PHE A 479 -8.78 -3.37 -24.89
CA PHE A 479 -9.11 -2.65 -26.10
C PHE A 479 -8.91 -1.17 -25.90
N ARG A 480 -8.23 -0.53 -26.85
CA ARG A 480 -7.99 0.91 -26.88
C ARG A 480 -8.42 1.47 -28.19
N TYR A 481 -9.19 2.54 -28.15
CA TYR A 481 -9.62 3.28 -29.31
C TYR A 481 -9.18 4.73 -29.21
N LYS A 482 -8.54 5.24 -30.25
CA LYS A 482 -8.02 6.59 -30.35
C LYS A 482 -8.94 7.40 -31.30
N PHE A 483 -9.76 8.26 -30.72
CA PHE A 483 -10.63 9.15 -31.50
C PHE A 483 -9.80 10.26 -32.15
N SER A 484 -8.83 10.79 -31.40
CA SER A 484 -7.84 11.79 -31.84
C SER A 484 -6.55 11.60 -31.05
N GLU A 485 -5.50 12.41 -31.31
CA GLU A 485 -4.27 12.42 -30.51
C GLU A 485 -4.50 12.74 -29.03
N GLN A 486 -5.60 13.44 -28.73
CA GLN A 486 -5.94 13.91 -27.38
C GLN A 486 -7.19 13.22 -26.81
N SER A 487 -7.80 12.29 -27.54
CA SER A 487 -9.04 11.63 -27.11
C SER A 487 -8.93 10.12 -27.27
N ASN A 488 -9.03 9.38 -26.19
CA ASN A 488 -8.93 7.93 -26.23
C ASN A 488 -9.86 7.25 -25.23
N LEU A 489 -10.28 6.04 -25.60
CA LEU A 489 -11.08 5.12 -24.80
C LEU A 489 -10.27 3.85 -24.57
N ARG A 490 -10.28 3.34 -23.36
CA ARG A 490 -9.75 2.03 -23.01
C ARG A 490 -10.80 1.20 -22.28
N ILE A 491 -10.97 -0.03 -22.72
CA ILE A 491 -11.79 -1.05 -22.06
C ILE A 491 -10.88 -2.21 -21.72
N ASN A 492 -10.87 -2.61 -20.46
CA ASN A 492 -10.05 -3.72 -19.97
C ASN A 492 -10.92 -4.68 -19.17
N TYR A 493 -10.77 -5.97 -19.45
CA TYR A 493 -11.30 -7.05 -18.65
C TYR A 493 -10.18 -7.99 -18.24
N LYS A 494 -10.21 -8.41 -16.98
CA LYS A 494 -9.28 -9.42 -16.46
C LYS A 494 -10.01 -10.32 -15.45
N GLY A 495 -10.04 -11.63 -15.74
CA GLY A 495 -10.41 -12.65 -14.78
C GLY A 495 -9.18 -13.06 -13.97
N THR A 496 -9.33 -13.17 -12.65
CA THR A 496 -8.25 -13.60 -11.75
C THR A 496 -8.75 -14.63 -10.76
N ILE A 497 -7.90 -15.64 -10.47
CA ILE A 497 -8.16 -16.63 -9.42
C ILE A 497 -7.28 -16.33 -8.22
N THR A 498 -7.90 -16.30 -7.03
CA THR A 498 -7.21 -16.18 -5.75
C THR A 498 -7.37 -17.48 -4.97
N GLN A 499 -6.24 -18.11 -4.65
CA GLN A 499 -6.22 -19.32 -3.83
C GLN A 499 -6.33 -18.95 -2.35
N PRO A 500 -7.04 -19.75 -1.52
CA PRO A 500 -6.93 -19.66 -0.08
C PRO A 500 -5.47 -19.87 0.33
N THR A 501 -5.04 -19.15 1.36
CA THR A 501 -3.72 -19.37 1.96
C THR A 501 -3.68 -20.69 2.70
N MET A 502 -2.51 -21.28 2.88
CA MET A 502 -2.40 -22.55 3.63
C MET A 502 -2.86 -22.38 5.07
N SER A 503 -2.60 -21.25 5.71
CA SER A 503 -3.10 -20.95 7.07
C SER A 503 -4.64 -20.91 7.15
N GLN A 504 -5.32 -20.47 6.10
CA GLN A 504 -6.78 -20.49 6.03
C GLN A 504 -7.35 -21.90 5.84
N LEU A 505 -6.60 -22.80 5.23
CA LEU A 505 -7.00 -24.19 4.98
C LEU A 505 -6.79 -25.11 6.17
N LEU A 506 -5.81 -24.82 7.02
CA LEU A 506 -5.50 -25.64 8.18
C LEU A 506 -6.56 -25.46 9.28
N SER A 507 -7.25 -26.53 9.66
CA SER A 507 -8.26 -26.52 10.70
C SER A 507 -7.65 -26.49 12.11
N ILE A 508 -6.66 -25.64 12.33
CA ILE A 508 -6.03 -25.44 13.63
C ILE A 508 -6.74 -24.29 14.34
N VAL A 509 -7.06 -24.49 15.62
CA VAL A 509 -7.64 -23.45 16.48
C VAL A 509 -6.48 -22.67 17.09
N ASP A 510 -6.29 -21.44 16.66
CA ASP A 510 -5.35 -20.51 17.26
C ASP A 510 -6.08 -19.62 18.28
N ASN A 511 -5.87 -19.90 19.55
CA ASN A 511 -6.41 -19.18 20.70
C ASN A 511 -5.31 -18.45 21.48
N THR A 512 -4.16 -18.22 20.91
CA THR A 512 -3.05 -17.50 21.55
C THR A 512 -3.40 -16.05 21.90
N ASP A 513 -4.36 -15.47 21.20
CA ASP A 513 -5.09 -14.27 21.63
C ASP A 513 -6.53 -14.67 21.98
N PRO A 514 -6.89 -14.75 23.27
CA PRO A 514 -8.22 -15.21 23.68
C PRO A 514 -9.35 -14.24 23.29
N GLN A 515 -9.05 -13.01 22.91
CA GLN A 515 -10.03 -12.06 22.38
C GLN A 515 -10.28 -12.25 20.87
N ASN A 516 -9.35 -12.88 20.16
CA ASN A 516 -9.40 -13.05 18.71
C ASN A 516 -8.97 -14.48 18.34
N ILE A 517 -9.86 -15.41 18.51
CA ILE A 517 -9.63 -16.82 18.17
C ILE A 517 -9.78 -16.99 16.66
N SER A 518 -8.86 -17.68 16.02
CA SER A 518 -8.94 -18.01 14.60
C SER A 518 -8.99 -19.52 14.38
N VAL A 519 -9.80 -19.95 13.40
CA VAL A 519 -9.96 -21.36 13.03
C VAL A 519 -9.91 -21.46 11.50
N GLY A 520 -9.03 -22.27 10.96
CA GLY A 520 -8.98 -22.50 9.52
C GLY A 520 -10.16 -23.34 8.99
N ASN A 521 -10.25 -23.44 7.67
CA ASN A 521 -11.31 -24.19 6.96
C ASN A 521 -10.74 -24.92 5.73
N SER A 522 -10.55 -26.21 5.85
CA SER A 522 -10.01 -27.06 4.76
C SER A 522 -10.95 -27.17 3.54
N GLY A 523 -12.24 -26.84 3.69
CA GLY A 523 -13.24 -26.86 2.61
C GLY A 523 -13.24 -25.61 1.71
N LEU A 524 -12.33 -24.66 1.88
CA LEU A 524 -12.29 -23.44 1.08
C LEU A 524 -11.98 -23.73 -0.40
N LYS A 525 -12.79 -23.13 -1.26
CA LYS A 525 -12.62 -23.11 -2.72
C LYS A 525 -11.89 -21.85 -3.16
N PRO A 526 -11.17 -21.89 -4.28
CA PRO A 526 -10.60 -20.70 -4.89
C PRO A 526 -11.67 -19.65 -5.24
N ALA A 527 -11.32 -18.38 -5.07
CA ALA A 527 -12.14 -17.26 -5.50
C ALA A 527 -11.82 -16.88 -6.94
N PHE A 528 -12.86 -16.61 -7.75
CA PHE A 528 -12.70 -16.09 -9.10
C PHE A 528 -13.29 -14.66 -9.17
N THR A 529 -12.46 -13.70 -9.55
CA THR A 529 -12.83 -12.28 -9.65
C THR A 529 -12.83 -11.84 -11.10
N ASN A 530 -13.95 -11.30 -11.56
CA ASN A 530 -14.07 -10.60 -12.84
C ASN A 530 -13.87 -9.11 -12.61
N ASN A 531 -12.90 -8.51 -13.27
CA ASN A 531 -12.62 -7.08 -13.21
C ASN A 531 -12.86 -6.44 -14.57
N PHE A 532 -13.78 -5.51 -14.63
CA PHE A 532 -14.08 -4.68 -15.80
C PHE A 532 -13.64 -3.25 -15.52
N ARG A 533 -12.92 -2.65 -16.45
CA ARG A 533 -12.48 -1.26 -16.34
C ARG A 533 -12.73 -0.55 -17.63
N LEU A 534 -13.31 0.63 -17.52
CA LEU A 534 -13.48 1.57 -18.62
C LEU A 534 -12.76 2.87 -18.24
N PHE A 535 -12.04 3.41 -19.17
CA PHE A 535 -11.37 4.69 -19.04
C PHE A 535 -11.52 5.49 -20.32
N TYR A 536 -12.00 6.71 -20.19
CA TYR A 536 -12.11 7.66 -21.30
C TYR A 536 -11.46 8.98 -20.90
N ASN A 537 -10.65 9.53 -21.78
CA ASN A 537 -10.13 10.87 -21.60
C ASN A 537 -10.14 11.64 -22.91
N THR A 538 -10.37 12.94 -22.80
CA THR A 538 -10.25 13.89 -23.91
C THR A 538 -9.70 15.21 -23.40
N TYR A 539 -8.97 15.88 -24.27
CA TYR A 539 -8.40 17.19 -24.02
C TYR A 539 -8.62 18.11 -25.22
N LYS A 540 -9.01 19.36 -24.96
CA LYS A 540 -9.10 20.43 -25.96
C LYS A 540 -8.25 21.60 -25.52
N GLN A 541 -7.37 22.05 -26.40
CA GLN A 541 -6.41 23.10 -26.08
C GLN A 541 -7.07 24.48 -25.95
N SER A 542 -8.17 24.76 -26.62
CA SER A 542 -8.79 26.08 -26.70
C SER A 542 -9.19 26.69 -25.36
N HIS A 543 -9.53 25.94 -24.36
CA HIS A 543 -9.82 26.41 -22.98
C HIS A 543 -9.19 25.47 -21.97
N SER A 544 -8.10 24.81 -22.34
CA SER A 544 -7.46 23.77 -21.50
C SER A 544 -8.46 22.76 -20.91
N GLN A 545 -9.49 22.43 -21.71
CA GLN A 545 -10.57 21.54 -21.28
C GLN A 545 -10.07 20.11 -21.24
N ALA A 546 -10.14 19.50 -20.08
CA ALA A 546 -9.84 18.09 -19.88
C ALA A 546 -11.05 17.39 -19.26
N LEU A 547 -11.51 16.33 -19.92
CA LEU A 547 -12.52 15.43 -19.37
C LEU A 547 -11.90 14.04 -19.20
N MET A 548 -11.99 13.48 -18.02
CA MET A 548 -11.60 12.12 -17.70
C MET A 548 -12.76 11.40 -17.01
N THR A 549 -13.08 10.24 -17.51
CA THR A 549 -14.12 9.38 -16.92
C THR A 549 -13.53 7.99 -16.72
N PHE A 550 -13.80 7.39 -15.59
CA PHE A 550 -13.49 5.99 -15.35
C PHE A 550 -14.69 5.28 -14.73
N ALA A 551 -14.82 4.00 -15.02
CA ALA A 551 -15.74 3.11 -14.37
C ALA A 551 -15.06 1.76 -14.14
N ASN A 552 -15.11 1.26 -12.93
CA ASN A 552 -14.61 -0.05 -12.54
C ASN A 552 -15.77 -0.86 -11.98
N PHE A 553 -15.86 -2.10 -12.37
CA PHE A 553 -16.82 -3.06 -11.83
C PHE A 553 -16.09 -4.35 -11.53
N SER A 554 -16.25 -4.86 -10.31
CA SER A 554 -15.64 -6.09 -9.87
C SER A 554 -16.68 -6.99 -9.23
N THR A 555 -16.70 -8.28 -9.60
CA THR A 555 -17.56 -9.28 -8.97
C THR A 555 -16.78 -10.55 -8.69
N THR A 556 -16.92 -11.08 -7.48
CA THR A 556 -16.16 -12.26 -7.05
C THR A 556 -17.08 -13.42 -6.76
N ARG A 557 -16.84 -14.52 -7.44
CA ARG A 557 -17.46 -15.81 -7.17
C ARG A 557 -16.61 -16.60 -6.18
N ASN A 558 -17.25 -17.27 -5.21
CA ASN A 558 -16.58 -17.96 -4.11
C ASN A 558 -15.60 -17.07 -3.34
N ALA A 559 -15.93 -15.79 -3.14
CA ALA A 559 -15.09 -14.90 -2.35
C ALA A 559 -14.81 -15.51 -0.97
N ILE A 560 -13.60 -15.35 -0.47
CA ILE A 560 -13.24 -15.78 0.88
C ILE A 560 -13.62 -14.65 1.82
N GLY A 561 -14.71 -14.87 2.55
CA GLY A 561 -15.21 -14.01 3.62
C GLY A 561 -14.97 -14.64 4.97
N ASN A 562 -15.46 -13.99 6.01
CA ASN A 562 -15.36 -14.49 7.38
C ASN A 562 -16.74 -14.87 7.93
N SER A 563 -16.76 -15.94 8.69
CA SER A 563 -17.79 -16.28 9.66
C SER A 563 -17.29 -15.85 11.03
N VAL A 564 -18.04 -15.00 11.71
CA VAL A 564 -17.66 -14.43 13.01
C VAL A 564 -18.70 -14.82 14.05
N THR A 565 -18.22 -15.36 15.17
CA THR A 565 -19.03 -15.67 16.34
C THR A 565 -18.50 -14.86 17.52
N TYR A 566 -19.40 -14.24 18.27
CA TYR A 566 -19.07 -13.49 19.47
C TYR A 566 -19.46 -14.27 20.72
N ASP A 567 -18.57 -14.28 21.71
CA ASP A 567 -18.88 -14.79 23.03
C ASP A 567 -19.48 -13.66 23.88
N ALA A 568 -20.70 -13.89 24.38
CA ALA A 568 -21.46 -12.88 25.12
C ALA A 568 -20.86 -12.52 26.49
N ILE A 569 -20.03 -13.39 27.07
CA ILE A 569 -19.47 -13.21 28.42
C ILE A 569 -18.11 -12.52 28.34
N THR A 570 -17.24 -13.00 27.48
CA THR A 570 -15.86 -12.54 27.37
C THR A 570 -15.68 -11.40 26.37
N GLY A 571 -16.67 -11.19 25.45
CA GLY A 571 -16.53 -10.30 24.31
C GLY A 571 -15.53 -10.82 23.24
N ALA A 572 -15.06 -12.05 23.39
CA ALA A 572 -14.15 -12.70 22.46
C ALA A 572 -14.85 -13.00 21.13
N ARG A 573 -14.11 -12.95 20.04
CA ARG A 573 -14.59 -13.33 18.72
C ARG A 573 -13.84 -14.52 18.16
N THR A 574 -14.57 -15.46 17.56
CA THR A 574 -14.01 -16.55 16.79
C THR A 574 -14.24 -16.28 15.31
N ILE A 575 -13.17 -16.31 14.54
CA ILE A 575 -13.16 -15.99 13.10
C ILE A 575 -12.82 -17.27 12.33
N ARG A 576 -13.65 -17.61 11.36
CA ARG A 576 -13.42 -18.73 10.44
C ARG A 576 -13.62 -18.28 8.99
N PRO A 577 -12.65 -18.51 8.08
CA PRO A 577 -12.82 -18.18 6.67
C PRO A 577 -13.85 -19.11 6.02
N VAL A 578 -14.71 -18.54 5.18
CA VAL A 578 -15.77 -19.28 4.46
C VAL A 578 -15.91 -18.71 3.04
N ASN A 579 -16.36 -19.54 2.08
CA ASN A 579 -16.69 -19.02 0.78
C ASN A 579 -18.07 -18.36 0.78
N VAL A 580 -18.14 -17.19 0.20
CA VAL A 580 -19.36 -16.40 0.06
C VAL A 580 -19.56 -15.98 -1.40
N ASN A 581 -20.83 -15.81 -1.80
CA ASN A 581 -21.19 -15.31 -3.12
C ASN A 581 -22.07 -14.09 -3.01
N GLY A 582 -21.91 -13.20 -3.98
CA GLY A 582 -22.66 -11.96 -4.07
C GLY A 582 -21.87 -10.72 -3.68
N ASN A 583 -20.56 -10.83 -3.50
CA ASN A 583 -19.65 -9.69 -3.35
C ASN A 583 -19.44 -9.02 -4.71
N TRP A 584 -19.67 -7.73 -4.77
CA TRP A 584 -19.34 -6.92 -5.92
C TRP A 584 -19.15 -5.46 -5.51
N ASP A 585 -18.34 -4.78 -6.27
CA ASP A 585 -18.09 -3.36 -6.12
C ASP A 585 -18.15 -2.67 -7.48
N ALA A 586 -18.63 -1.44 -7.47
CA ALA A 586 -18.65 -0.54 -8.62
C ALA A 586 -18.15 0.82 -8.18
N ASP A 587 -17.20 1.36 -8.95
CA ASP A 587 -16.59 2.67 -8.70
C ASP A 587 -16.58 3.44 -10.02
N ALA A 588 -17.13 4.65 -10.03
CA ALA A 588 -17.16 5.51 -11.18
C ALA A 588 -16.77 6.93 -10.80
N GLY A 589 -16.05 7.59 -11.68
CA GLY A 589 -15.63 8.97 -11.49
C GLY A 589 -15.61 9.75 -12.78
N LEU A 590 -15.94 11.03 -12.67
CA LEU A 590 -15.87 12.01 -13.74
C LEU A 590 -15.09 13.22 -13.24
N MET A 591 -14.01 13.54 -13.91
CA MET A 591 -13.21 14.73 -13.65
C MET A 591 -13.32 15.65 -14.85
N TYR A 592 -13.68 16.90 -14.60
CA TYR A 592 -13.72 17.93 -15.63
C TYR A 592 -12.94 19.16 -15.17
N ASN A 593 -12.02 19.57 -15.99
CA ASN A 593 -11.19 20.77 -15.77
C ASN A 593 -11.32 21.68 -16.99
N THR A 594 -11.49 22.96 -16.76
CA THR A 594 -11.56 23.94 -17.85
C THR A 594 -11.07 25.31 -17.40
N SER A 595 -10.49 26.06 -18.32
CA SER A 595 -10.37 27.51 -18.18
C SER A 595 -11.64 28.16 -18.72
N ILE A 596 -12.25 29.03 -17.95
CA ILE A 596 -13.48 29.75 -18.33
C ILE A 596 -13.16 30.78 -19.41
N ASP A 597 -12.00 31.40 -19.31
CA ASP A 597 -11.47 32.36 -20.25
C ASP A 597 -10.28 31.80 -21.07
N SER A 598 -10.05 32.37 -22.25
CA SER A 598 -8.96 31.94 -23.12
C SER A 598 -7.55 32.26 -22.60
N ALA A 599 -7.45 33.20 -21.67
CA ALA A 599 -6.19 33.57 -21.03
C ALA A 599 -5.80 32.64 -19.86
N GLY A 600 -6.71 31.75 -19.44
CA GLY A 600 -6.45 30.82 -18.33
C GLY A 600 -6.43 31.46 -16.95
N VAL A 601 -7.03 32.64 -16.82
CA VAL A 601 -7.10 33.39 -15.54
C VAL A 601 -8.09 32.72 -14.59
N TRP A 602 -9.26 32.35 -15.12
CA TRP A 602 -10.31 31.67 -14.38
C TRP A 602 -10.31 30.17 -14.72
N ASN A 603 -10.15 29.33 -13.73
CA ASN A 603 -10.16 27.88 -13.91
C ASN A 603 -11.19 27.21 -13.01
N LEU A 604 -11.84 26.20 -13.52
CA LEU A 604 -12.82 25.38 -12.80
C LEU A 604 -12.36 23.92 -12.85
N HIS A 605 -12.38 23.28 -11.68
CA HIS A 605 -12.09 21.86 -11.52
C HIS A 605 -13.27 21.19 -10.83
N THR A 606 -13.76 20.09 -11.41
CA THR A 606 -14.81 19.29 -10.77
C THR A 606 -14.38 17.83 -10.73
N PHE A 607 -14.77 17.14 -9.66
CA PHE A 607 -14.61 15.71 -9.54
C PHE A 607 -15.82 15.09 -8.88
N THR A 608 -16.62 14.38 -9.66
CA THR A 608 -17.76 13.60 -9.21
C THR A 608 -17.36 12.15 -9.04
N ARG A 609 -17.71 11.55 -7.93
CA ARG A 609 -17.41 10.14 -7.63
C ARG A 609 -18.64 9.42 -7.12
N ALA A 610 -18.85 8.18 -7.58
CA ALA A 610 -19.83 7.26 -7.06
C ALA A 610 -19.15 5.92 -6.78
N ASN A 611 -19.29 5.43 -5.57
CA ASN A 611 -18.80 4.11 -5.18
C ASN A 611 -19.94 3.31 -4.56
N PHE A 612 -20.12 2.08 -5.00
CA PHE A 612 -21.06 1.13 -4.41
C PHE A 612 -20.32 -0.16 -4.08
N ASN A 613 -20.51 -0.65 -2.87
CA ASN A 613 -19.95 -1.91 -2.40
C ASN A 613 -21.06 -2.78 -1.82
N ARG A 614 -21.06 -4.06 -2.18
CA ARG A 614 -21.88 -5.09 -1.57
C ARG A 614 -20.98 -6.18 -1.02
N TYR A 615 -20.93 -6.26 0.29
CA TYR A 615 -20.12 -7.23 1.03
C TYR A 615 -21.02 -8.28 1.71
N VAL A 616 -20.63 -9.53 1.61
CA VAL A 616 -21.33 -10.68 2.20
C VAL A 616 -20.40 -11.37 3.17
N SER A 617 -20.89 -11.65 4.35
CA SER A 617 -20.23 -12.45 5.39
C SER A 617 -21.26 -13.33 6.09
N TYR A 618 -20.83 -14.14 7.05
CA TYR A 618 -21.72 -14.86 7.94
C TYR A 618 -21.46 -14.43 9.38
N LEU A 619 -22.55 -14.30 10.13
CA LEU A 619 -22.53 -13.84 11.49
C LEU A 619 -23.40 -14.73 12.37
N GLN A 620 -22.88 -15.09 13.53
CA GLN A 620 -23.59 -15.74 14.61
C GLN A 620 -23.37 -14.92 15.88
N LEU A 621 -24.42 -14.33 16.42
CA LEU A 621 -24.32 -13.39 17.54
C LEU A 621 -24.01 -14.07 18.89
N ASN A 622 -24.39 -15.32 19.04
CA ASN A 622 -24.07 -16.15 20.21
C ASN A 622 -24.13 -17.64 19.85
N ARG A 623 -23.67 -18.51 20.76
CA ARG A 623 -23.60 -19.95 20.51
C ARG A 623 -24.97 -20.61 20.26
N THR A 624 -26.07 -19.98 20.60
CA THR A 624 -27.44 -20.50 20.49
C THR A 624 -28.16 -20.02 19.24
N SER A 625 -27.68 -19.00 18.56
CA SER A 625 -28.24 -18.50 17.31
C SER A 625 -27.69 -19.26 16.09
N ASN A 626 -28.47 -19.34 15.03
CA ASN A 626 -28.00 -19.88 13.76
C ASN A 626 -27.00 -18.90 13.10
N LEU A 627 -26.15 -19.49 12.27
CA LEU A 627 -25.26 -18.71 11.41
C LEU A 627 -26.07 -18.03 10.30
N GLU A 628 -26.13 -16.72 10.30
CA GLU A 628 -26.93 -15.95 9.36
C GLU A 628 -26.07 -15.21 8.34
N LYS A 629 -26.59 -15.08 7.13
CA LYS A 629 -25.95 -14.34 6.06
C LYS A 629 -26.07 -12.85 6.31
N ASN A 630 -24.93 -12.22 6.56
CA ASN A 630 -24.80 -10.78 6.77
C ASN A 630 -24.46 -10.07 5.46
N ILE A 631 -25.31 -9.16 5.04
CA ILE A 631 -25.14 -8.39 3.80
C ILE A 631 -25.04 -6.91 4.13
N THR A 632 -23.91 -6.32 3.86
CA THR A 632 -23.72 -4.89 3.96
C THR A 632 -23.65 -4.27 2.57
N LYS A 633 -24.45 -3.21 2.37
CA LYS A 633 -24.44 -2.41 1.15
C LYS A 633 -24.03 -0.98 1.52
N SER A 634 -23.05 -0.45 0.85
CA SER A 634 -22.57 0.92 1.08
C SER A 634 -22.54 1.68 -0.26
N LEU A 635 -23.21 2.81 -0.29
CA LEU A 635 -23.17 3.77 -1.40
C LEU A 635 -22.49 5.04 -0.91
N THR A 636 -21.44 5.46 -1.59
CA THR A 636 -20.79 6.76 -1.36
C THR A 636 -20.89 7.60 -2.62
N LEU A 637 -21.44 8.79 -2.50
CA LEU A 637 -21.47 9.81 -3.56
C LEU A 637 -20.63 10.98 -3.10
N GLY A 638 -19.69 11.40 -3.94
CA GLY A 638 -18.80 12.52 -3.63
C GLY A 638 -18.76 13.52 -4.76
N GLU A 639 -18.74 14.81 -4.42
CA GLU A 639 -18.52 15.91 -5.34
C GLU A 639 -17.45 16.83 -4.79
N ARG A 640 -16.50 17.22 -5.64
CA ARG A 640 -15.50 18.23 -5.31
C ARG A 640 -15.51 19.29 -6.42
N LEU A 641 -15.60 20.54 -6.00
CA LEU A 641 -15.51 21.71 -6.87
C LEU A 641 -14.36 22.60 -6.40
N ALA A 642 -13.56 23.09 -7.32
CA ALA A 642 -12.57 24.11 -7.05
C ALA A 642 -12.58 25.14 -8.17
N ALA A 643 -12.59 26.41 -7.81
CA ALA A 643 -12.48 27.53 -8.72
C ALA A 643 -11.22 28.33 -8.38
N SER A 644 -10.40 28.62 -9.35
CA SER A 644 -9.20 29.42 -9.15
C SER A 644 -9.17 30.64 -10.06
N TYR A 645 -8.75 31.75 -9.50
CA TYR A 645 -8.42 32.98 -10.18
C TYR A 645 -6.90 33.19 -10.08
N ARG A 646 -6.22 33.26 -11.22
CA ARG A 646 -4.76 33.28 -11.26
C ARG A 646 -4.24 34.37 -12.21
N THR A 647 -3.47 35.29 -11.64
CA THR A 647 -2.73 36.32 -12.36
C THR A 647 -1.26 36.25 -11.99
N SER A 648 -0.44 37.15 -12.53
CA SER A 648 1.00 37.21 -12.18
C SER A 648 1.29 37.57 -10.72
N TRP A 649 0.40 38.30 -10.05
CA TRP A 649 0.58 38.80 -8.69
C TRP A 649 -0.40 38.22 -7.67
N LEU A 650 -1.51 37.64 -8.13
CA LEU A 650 -2.57 37.08 -7.26
C LEU A 650 -2.96 35.68 -7.74
N GLU A 651 -2.99 34.73 -6.82
CA GLU A 651 -3.63 33.44 -6.97
C GLU A 651 -4.62 33.25 -5.84
N LEU A 652 -5.89 33.08 -6.19
CA LEU A 652 -6.97 32.74 -5.27
C LEU A 652 -7.59 31.44 -5.71
N GLU A 653 -7.66 30.46 -4.83
CA GLU A 653 -8.38 29.21 -5.04
C GLU A 653 -9.45 29.04 -3.95
N LEU A 654 -10.68 28.77 -4.36
CA LEU A 654 -11.78 28.39 -3.50
C LEU A 654 -12.18 26.95 -3.81
N ASP A 655 -12.25 26.10 -2.81
CA ASP A 655 -12.62 24.72 -2.98
C ASP A 655 -13.71 24.29 -2.00
N GLY A 656 -14.50 23.31 -2.42
CA GLY A 656 -15.50 22.68 -1.62
C GLY A 656 -15.68 21.22 -2.01
N SER A 657 -15.98 20.37 -1.05
CA SER A 657 -16.35 18.98 -1.29
C SER A 657 -17.47 18.54 -0.38
N VAL A 658 -18.28 17.61 -0.88
CA VAL A 658 -19.31 16.92 -0.13
C VAL A 658 -19.20 15.42 -0.43
N ASP A 659 -19.19 14.60 0.60
CA ASP A 659 -19.28 13.15 0.51
C ASP A 659 -20.51 12.68 1.32
N TYR A 660 -21.41 12.00 0.63
CA TYR A 660 -22.59 11.35 1.23
C TYR A 660 -22.37 9.84 1.24
N THR A 661 -22.47 9.22 2.40
CA THR A 661 -22.36 7.75 2.54
C THR A 661 -23.64 7.21 3.14
N ASN A 662 -24.22 6.20 2.50
CA ASN A 662 -25.38 5.45 2.97
C ASN A 662 -25.01 3.96 3.07
N THR A 663 -24.90 3.48 4.30
CA THR A 663 -24.60 2.06 4.57
C THR A 663 -25.83 1.40 5.16
N LYS A 664 -26.18 0.22 4.63
CA LYS A 664 -27.31 -0.60 5.10
C LYS A 664 -26.83 -2.02 5.36
N ASN A 665 -27.28 -2.57 6.48
CA ASN A 665 -27.04 -3.95 6.85
C ASN A 665 -28.38 -4.69 7.02
N ASN A 666 -28.46 -5.97 6.61
CA ASN A 666 -29.71 -6.73 6.63
C ASN A 666 -30.03 -7.35 7.99
N LEU A 667 -29.04 -7.63 8.82
CA LEU A 667 -29.27 -8.25 10.14
C LEU A 667 -29.52 -7.23 11.23
N GLN A 668 -29.06 -6.01 11.04
CA GLN A 668 -29.19 -4.95 12.01
C GLN A 668 -29.66 -3.66 11.33
N SER A 669 -30.98 -3.48 11.31
CA SER A 669 -31.59 -2.28 10.72
C SER A 669 -31.23 -0.99 11.49
N MET A 670 -30.88 -1.08 12.77
CA MET A 670 -30.41 0.06 13.58
C MET A 670 -29.02 0.53 13.18
N SER A 671 -28.23 -0.28 12.47
CA SER A 671 -26.91 0.09 11.94
C SER A 671 -26.93 0.76 10.56
N ASN A 672 -28.12 1.15 10.06
CA ASN A 672 -28.21 1.93 8.84
C ASN A 672 -27.66 3.33 9.08
N LEU A 673 -26.51 3.63 8.50
CA LEU A 673 -25.80 4.87 8.70
C LEU A 673 -25.94 5.76 7.47
N ARG A 674 -26.31 7.02 7.67
CA ARG A 674 -26.32 8.08 6.65
C ARG A 674 -25.43 9.21 7.12
N THR A 675 -24.27 9.33 6.51
CA THR A 675 -23.29 10.33 6.91
C THR A 675 -23.02 11.32 5.80
N TRP A 676 -22.72 12.54 6.22
CA TRP A 676 -22.30 13.63 5.35
C TRP A 676 -20.96 14.15 5.85
N GLN A 677 -20.03 14.33 4.94
CA GLN A 677 -18.77 15.03 5.20
C GLN A 677 -18.69 16.23 4.25
N PHE A 678 -18.38 17.37 4.80
CA PHE A 678 -18.22 18.62 4.07
C PHE A 678 -16.83 19.15 4.33
N ALA A 679 -16.15 19.59 3.30
CA ALA A 679 -14.93 20.37 3.41
C ALA A 679 -15.07 21.59 2.50
N TYR A 680 -14.69 22.75 2.98
CA TYR A 680 -14.63 23.97 2.18
C TYR A 680 -13.52 24.87 2.68
N GLY A 681 -12.96 25.61 1.77
CA GLY A 681 -11.84 26.47 2.10
C GLY A 681 -11.34 27.29 0.94
N GLY A 682 -10.17 27.86 1.14
CA GLY A 682 -9.50 28.61 0.10
C GLY A 682 -8.04 28.85 0.41
N THR A 683 -7.29 29.04 -0.64
CA THR A 683 -5.88 29.40 -0.63
C THR A 683 -5.70 30.73 -1.33
N LEU A 684 -5.03 31.67 -0.68
CA LEU A 684 -4.66 32.96 -1.21
C LEU A 684 -3.12 33.05 -1.28
N SER A 685 -2.59 33.34 -2.45
CA SER A 685 -1.17 33.61 -2.62
C SER A 685 -0.97 34.95 -3.34
N LEU A 686 -0.17 35.80 -2.75
CA LEU A 686 0.18 37.13 -3.26
C LEU A 686 1.67 37.17 -3.58
N ASN A 687 2.02 37.51 -4.81
CA ASN A 687 3.37 37.82 -5.22
C ASN A 687 3.57 39.33 -5.19
N LEU A 688 4.30 39.79 -4.21
CA LEU A 688 4.54 41.22 -3.97
C LEU A 688 5.83 41.68 -4.69
N PRO A 689 6.05 43.02 -4.85
CA PRO A 689 7.34 43.56 -5.28
C PRO A 689 8.47 43.01 -4.40
N TRP A 690 9.69 43.10 -4.90
CA TRP A 690 10.95 42.67 -4.24
C TRP A 690 11.05 41.16 -4.01
N ASN A 691 10.41 40.35 -4.89
CA ASN A 691 10.41 38.88 -4.77
C ASN A 691 9.85 38.35 -3.43
N MET A 692 8.93 39.08 -2.82
CA MET A 692 8.21 38.65 -1.62
C MET A 692 6.94 37.89 -2.03
N SER A 693 6.61 36.84 -1.28
CA SER A 693 5.34 36.15 -1.43
C SER A 693 4.65 35.93 -0.07
N ILE A 694 3.34 36.11 -0.03
CA ILE A 694 2.50 35.81 1.12
C ILE A 694 1.49 34.74 0.68
N SER A 695 1.43 33.63 1.42
CA SER A 695 0.46 32.60 1.17
C SER A 695 -0.28 32.25 2.45
N THR A 696 -1.58 32.12 2.36
CA THR A 696 -2.46 31.67 3.45
C THR A 696 -3.42 30.61 2.94
N ASP A 697 -3.70 29.65 3.79
CA ASP A 697 -4.56 28.51 3.51
C ASP A 697 -5.53 28.36 4.68
N LEU A 698 -6.83 28.28 4.40
CA LEU A 698 -7.87 28.10 5.40
C LEU A 698 -8.87 27.04 4.92
N HIS A 699 -9.01 25.95 5.67
CA HIS A 699 -9.95 24.88 5.37
C HIS A 699 -10.77 24.50 6.61
N GLN A 700 -12.07 24.31 6.42
CA GLN A 700 -13.02 23.85 7.42
C GLN A 700 -13.55 22.48 7.02
N ASN A 701 -13.49 21.51 7.94
CA ASN A 701 -14.10 20.19 7.80
C ASN A 701 -15.28 20.06 8.76
N SER A 702 -16.37 19.48 8.28
CA SER A 702 -17.59 19.27 9.05
C SER A 702 -18.15 17.88 8.75
N ARG A 703 -18.75 17.25 9.76
CA ARG A 703 -19.36 15.91 9.64
C ARG A 703 -20.76 15.94 10.25
N ARG A 704 -21.69 15.19 9.66
CA ARG A 704 -23.06 15.00 10.15
C ARG A 704 -23.50 13.56 9.97
N GLY A 705 -24.42 13.10 10.85
CA GLY A 705 -24.96 11.73 10.78
C GLY A 705 -24.05 10.68 11.39
N TYR A 706 -23.06 11.08 12.15
CA TYR A 706 -22.31 10.25 13.07
C TYR A 706 -22.98 10.39 14.44
N SER A 707 -23.38 9.29 15.05
CA SER A 707 -23.95 9.25 16.41
C SER A 707 -22.92 9.63 17.44
#